data_abb67e7052370ff6ad8a90ae24cee504
#
_entry.id   abb67e7052370ff6ad8a90ae24cee504
#
_cell.length_a   1.000
_cell.length_b   1.000
_cell.length_c   1.000
_cell.angle_alpha   90.00
_cell.angle_beta   90.00
_cell.angle_gamma   90.00
#
_symmetry.space_group_name_H-M   'P 1'
#
loop_
_entity.id
_entity.type
_entity.pdbx_description
1 polymer ?
#
loop_
_entity_poly.entity_id
_entity_poly.type
_entity_poly.pdbx_seq_one_letter_code
_entity_poly.pdbx_strand_id
1 'polypeptide(L)'
;MRQFILSLLACLCLTAYSQTTSQADLLVEEAQKLESKQDYPTAITKLKQADELYVKTGKTQSAERATCLHILGRCYLNLERPEGLTYTQMAADMRKTILGETNIKYISSLNNTGLYYLTVAKDYPKAAEIHGKTWELCSRIQPRPEQAFMFHINLARCYIALGEMDKASAIVEEEIAISKKMYGEKSLSVARQLQQIGSLYYLSGRKDVGVTYYEQAFNIFPDDSKEYEQLLDWISSIYVELNNQPKVLEYMKLVEAHNKKELEKPCDEPDCLTERAQYFASIGNNDKARAHFLDALKKCDVNTDKEIVFKVRHNYAQFLSGIQDHASAGEYYELAADILRNNPAEQAKFALESYLGGLNYSIAAKYEASNRMLNQALSVYAQMLPDRLDKYVDASVALCRNYGFTKEYGKALEILTKAEKLLPTGDKSDKMGEILRSRGSILYRQKQYAEAAANYQQAADIYKILPGSDVKYQDALSSLNRCHTMMGNETAARQTEQDAERQRMAVLNRLLKENLEQLDAYRLQWGEDGLMYVSALGTIADIYYTQGQTDKALAYMEPFLSGETTALRNLFRLSKADERLAFWKDIRSSLDSIPLRAANIAATGTPEQKQRFARLGYDALLFSKGIMLNSSIELESLIRASGDKSLLNQYNKATLMAEQILSMQSELPNATNQTEARKNIIRQKEEYEQLQLDLMRKSTDFGDYTRYLSVKWQDVQKHLHGNSIAIEFALIDDELLAPDKHLAL
;
A
#
# COMPACT_ATOMS: atom_id res chain seq x y z
N MET A 1 48.51 63.45 -9.90
CA MET A 1 48.77 62.01 -9.96
C MET A 1 48.23 61.25 -8.74
N ARG A 2 48.53 61.66 -7.51
CA ARG A 2 48.06 60.96 -6.31
C ARG A 2 46.52 60.95 -6.14
N GLN A 3 45.84 62.05 -6.45
CA GLN A 3 44.37 62.10 -6.40
C GLN A 3 43.71 61.29 -7.53
N PHE A 4 44.31 61.15 -8.68
CA PHE A 4 43.83 60.37 -9.80
C PHE A 4 43.98 58.86 -9.52
N ILE A 5 45.09 58.44 -8.88
CA ILE A 5 45.29 57.05 -8.45
C ILE A 5 44.31 56.68 -7.33
N LEU A 6 44.03 57.57 -6.39
CA LEU A 6 43.04 57.36 -5.33
C LEU A 6 41.60 57.27 -5.90
N SER A 7 41.25 58.05 -6.91
CA SER A 7 39.93 57.96 -7.53
C SER A 7 39.80 56.74 -8.42
N LEU A 8 40.86 56.28 -9.08
CA LEU A 8 40.89 55.05 -9.88
C LEU A 8 40.81 53.82 -8.96
N LEU A 9 41.52 53.79 -7.81
CA LEU A 9 41.42 52.79 -6.81
C LEU A 9 40.02 52.74 -6.17
N ALA A 10 39.41 53.88 -5.91
CA ALA A 10 38.03 53.94 -5.39
C ALA A 10 37.02 53.43 -6.45
N CYS A 11 37.17 53.73 -7.72
CA CYS A 11 36.34 53.19 -8.79
C CYS A 11 36.54 51.70 -8.97
N LEU A 12 37.76 51.15 -8.92
CA LEU A 12 38.06 49.73 -8.96
C LEU A 12 37.50 49.00 -7.73
N CYS A 13 37.59 49.58 -6.55
CA CYS A 13 36.96 49.03 -5.34
C CYS A 13 35.42 49.01 -5.44
N LEU A 14 34.80 50.07 -6.01
CA LEU A 14 33.35 50.14 -6.18
C LEU A 14 32.84 49.13 -7.25
N THR A 15 33.59 48.93 -8.35
CA THR A 15 33.22 47.92 -9.34
C THR A 15 33.40 46.50 -8.82
N ALA A 16 34.48 46.21 -8.11
CA ALA A 16 34.69 44.89 -7.45
C ALA A 16 33.63 44.65 -6.35
N TYR A 17 33.24 45.68 -5.61
CA TYR A 17 32.17 45.61 -4.61
C TYR A 17 30.80 45.32 -5.25
N SER A 18 30.49 46.02 -6.38
CA SER A 18 29.24 45.77 -7.14
C SER A 18 29.17 44.38 -7.73
N GLN A 19 30.29 43.87 -8.29
CA GLN A 19 30.35 42.51 -8.85
C GLN A 19 30.18 41.42 -7.82
N THR A 20 30.83 41.55 -6.63
CA THR A 20 30.71 40.54 -5.54
C THR A 20 29.32 40.53 -4.92
N THR A 21 28.64 41.65 -4.84
CA THR A 21 27.26 41.70 -4.37
C THR A 21 26.30 41.03 -5.35
N SER A 22 26.46 41.32 -6.63
CA SER A 22 25.69 40.66 -7.72
C SER A 22 25.91 39.14 -7.70
N GLN A 23 27.11 38.67 -7.38
CA GLN A 23 27.41 37.23 -7.25
C GLN A 23 26.70 36.60 -6.05
N ALA A 24 26.61 37.30 -4.90
CA ALA A 24 25.87 36.81 -3.74
C ALA A 24 24.37 36.67 -4.04
N ASP A 25 23.77 37.65 -4.73
CA ASP A 25 22.36 37.63 -5.11
C ASP A 25 22.06 36.46 -6.06
N LEU A 26 22.93 36.21 -7.04
CA LEU A 26 22.81 35.06 -7.95
C LEU A 26 22.87 33.70 -7.21
N LEU A 27 23.75 33.55 -6.24
CA LEU A 27 23.82 32.33 -5.42
C LEU A 27 22.54 32.11 -4.62
N VAL A 28 21.90 33.18 -4.13
CA VAL A 28 20.61 33.10 -3.43
C VAL A 28 19.50 32.66 -4.40
N GLU A 29 19.44 33.20 -5.61
CA GLU A 29 18.47 32.78 -6.63
C GLU A 29 18.65 31.32 -7.05
N GLU A 30 19.90 30.87 -7.24
CA GLU A 30 20.19 29.48 -7.52
C GLU A 30 19.78 28.56 -6.36
N ALA A 31 20.04 28.96 -5.13
CA ALA A 31 19.64 28.21 -3.95
C ALA A 31 18.12 28.11 -3.80
N GLN A 32 17.36 29.14 -4.17
CA GLN A 32 15.90 29.10 -4.20
C GLN A 32 15.36 28.07 -5.22
N LYS A 33 16.01 27.97 -6.38
CA LYS A 33 15.66 26.94 -7.38
C LYS A 33 15.98 25.53 -6.89
N LEU A 34 17.07 25.34 -6.15
CA LEU A 34 17.44 24.06 -5.55
C LEU A 34 16.49 23.71 -4.39
N GLU A 35 16.11 24.67 -3.58
CA GLU A 35 15.12 24.49 -2.52
C GLU A 35 13.77 24.04 -3.07
N SER A 36 13.31 24.65 -4.17
CA SER A 36 12.06 24.23 -4.84
C SER A 36 12.12 22.78 -5.39
N LYS A 37 13.32 22.27 -5.67
CA LYS A 37 13.59 20.88 -6.04
C LYS A 37 13.91 19.97 -4.86
N GLN A 38 13.81 20.50 -3.62
CA GLN A 38 14.14 19.81 -2.37
C GLN A 38 15.61 19.38 -2.22
N ASP A 39 16.51 19.92 -3.06
CA ASP A 39 17.97 19.73 -2.89
C ASP A 39 18.52 20.70 -1.84
N TYR A 40 18.14 20.48 -0.58
CA TYR A 40 18.53 21.31 0.56
C TYR A 40 20.04 21.31 0.83
N PRO A 41 20.79 20.20 0.72
CA PRO A 41 22.24 20.21 0.96
C PRO A 41 23.00 21.15 0.01
N THR A 42 22.68 21.08 -1.28
CA THR A 42 23.30 21.95 -2.29
C THR A 42 22.88 23.42 -2.10
N ALA A 43 21.59 23.66 -1.79
CA ALA A 43 21.08 25.00 -1.46
C ALA A 43 21.80 25.61 -0.27
N ILE A 44 22.00 24.85 0.82
CA ILE A 44 22.73 25.30 2.02
C ILE A 44 24.16 25.70 1.66
N THR A 45 24.86 24.93 0.83
CA THR A 45 26.23 25.24 0.41
C THR A 45 26.29 26.59 -0.30
N LYS A 46 25.38 26.83 -1.26
CA LYS A 46 25.31 28.10 -2.01
C LYS A 46 24.93 29.29 -1.10
N LEU A 47 23.99 29.11 -0.18
CA LEU A 47 23.56 30.14 0.77
C LEU A 47 24.66 30.52 1.75
N LYS A 48 25.47 29.58 2.21
CA LYS A 48 26.66 29.90 3.05
C LYS A 48 27.69 30.74 2.29
N GLN A 49 27.95 30.39 1.02
CA GLN A 49 28.83 31.17 0.15
C GLN A 49 28.28 32.59 -0.05
N ALA A 50 26.95 32.74 -0.26
CA ALA A 50 26.30 34.02 -0.40
C ALA A 50 26.42 34.86 0.91
N ASP A 51 26.18 34.24 2.07
CA ASP A 51 26.30 34.94 3.38
C ASP A 51 27.72 35.44 3.61
N GLU A 52 28.74 34.63 3.32
CA GLU A 52 30.14 35.05 3.40
C GLU A 52 30.46 36.26 2.48
N LEU A 53 29.91 36.27 1.27
CA LEU A 53 30.07 37.38 0.33
C LEU A 53 29.40 38.64 0.83
N TYR A 54 28.19 38.59 1.40
CA TYR A 54 27.53 39.72 2.02
C TYR A 54 28.35 40.30 3.21
N VAL A 55 28.93 39.44 4.02
CA VAL A 55 29.80 39.86 5.12
C VAL A 55 31.05 40.53 4.58
N LYS A 56 31.76 39.96 3.60
CA LYS A 56 32.96 40.51 2.98
C LYS A 56 32.73 41.85 2.30
N THR A 57 31.55 42.07 1.74
CA THR A 57 31.17 43.31 1.08
C THR A 57 30.54 44.34 2.04
N GLY A 58 30.62 44.13 3.34
CA GLY A 58 30.10 45.07 4.33
C GLY A 58 28.56 45.14 4.43
N LYS A 59 27.83 44.30 3.72
CA LYS A 59 26.38 44.18 3.79
C LYS A 59 25.93 43.33 4.98
N THR A 60 26.57 43.46 6.11
CA THR A 60 26.31 42.66 7.33
C THR A 60 24.91 42.82 7.88
N GLN A 61 24.31 44.01 7.70
CA GLN A 61 22.95 44.35 8.13
C GLN A 61 22.16 44.83 6.90
N SER A 62 21.81 43.90 6.00
CA SER A 62 21.07 44.20 4.77
C SER A 62 19.84 43.33 4.61
N ALA A 63 18.86 43.82 3.83
CA ALA A 63 17.64 43.09 3.52
C ALA A 63 17.90 41.81 2.68
N GLU A 64 18.93 41.88 1.82
CA GLU A 64 19.36 40.76 0.97
C GLU A 64 19.98 39.66 1.81
N ARG A 65 20.91 40.00 2.73
CA ARG A 65 21.49 39.05 3.67
C ARG A 65 20.42 38.43 4.57
N ALA A 66 19.48 39.23 5.08
CA ALA A 66 18.36 38.73 5.87
C ALA A 66 17.51 37.72 5.09
N THR A 67 17.38 37.90 3.78
CA THR A 67 16.68 36.94 2.92
C THR A 67 17.50 35.67 2.72
N CYS A 68 18.80 35.77 2.51
CA CYS A 68 19.72 34.62 2.45
C CYS A 68 19.61 33.77 3.75
N LEU A 69 19.73 34.42 4.93
CA LEU A 69 19.65 33.74 6.23
C LEU A 69 18.27 33.10 6.47
N HIS A 70 17.20 33.75 6.03
CA HIS A 70 15.85 33.20 6.13
C HIS A 70 15.70 31.91 5.35
N ILE A 71 16.19 31.86 4.10
CA ILE A 71 16.14 30.66 3.26
C ILE A 71 17.07 29.59 3.84
N LEU A 72 18.26 29.95 4.28
CA LEU A 72 19.22 29.05 4.91
C LEU A 72 18.62 28.38 6.14
N GLY A 73 17.97 29.16 7.02
CA GLY A 73 17.24 28.63 8.18
C GLY A 73 16.15 27.64 7.78
N ARG A 74 15.37 27.95 6.74
CA ARG A 74 14.31 27.07 6.22
C ARG A 74 14.85 25.76 5.63
N CYS A 75 15.98 25.82 4.91
CA CYS A 75 16.64 24.61 4.42
C CYS A 75 17.10 23.69 5.55
N TYR A 76 17.64 24.25 6.65
CA TYR A 76 18.00 23.47 7.82
C TYR A 76 16.79 22.90 8.57
N LEU A 77 15.68 23.64 8.64
CA LEU A 77 14.43 23.15 9.22
C LEU A 77 13.89 21.94 8.45
N ASN A 78 13.91 21.99 7.12
CA ASN A 78 13.46 20.87 6.28
C ASN A 78 14.35 19.61 6.42
N LEU A 79 15.60 19.78 6.86
CA LEU A 79 16.51 18.68 7.21
C LEU A 79 16.46 18.31 8.70
N GLU A 80 15.54 18.90 9.47
CA GLU A 80 15.41 18.73 10.93
C GLU A 80 16.69 18.98 11.72
N ARG A 81 17.52 19.94 11.24
CA ARG A 81 18.81 20.23 11.85
C ARG A 81 18.75 21.41 12.82
N PRO A 82 19.48 21.32 13.97
CA PRO A 82 19.46 22.35 15.01
C PRO A 82 20.00 23.71 14.57
N GLU A 83 20.87 23.74 13.55
CA GLU A 83 21.40 24.98 12.99
C GLU A 83 20.30 25.91 12.44
N GLY A 84 19.13 25.35 12.09
CA GLY A 84 17.95 26.10 11.62
C GLY A 84 17.54 27.21 12.59
N LEU A 85 17.62 26.98 13.90
CA LEU A 85 17.30 28.02 14.91
C LEU A 85 18.17 29.26 14.76
N THR A 86 19.49 29.09 14.68
CA THR A 86 20.44 30.19 14.60
C THR A 86 20.12 31.09 13.41
N TYR A 87 19.95 30.49 12.22
CA TYR A 87 19.74 31.27 11.00
C TYR A 87 18.34 31.90 10.94
N THR A 88 17.29 31.24 11.44
CA THR A 88 15.95 31.85 11.51
C THR A 88 15.89 33.02 12.49
N GLN A 89 16.55 32.89 13.64
CA GLN A 89 16.65 34.00 14.61
C GLN A 89 17.45 35.19 14.05
N MET A 90 18.62 34.94 13.48
CA MET A 90 19.41 35.99 12.84
C MET A 90 18.61 36.73 11.74
N ALA A 91 17.88 36.00 10.92
CA ALA A 91 17.02 36.59 9.89
C ALA A 91 15.88 37.41 10.50
N ALA A 92 15.25 36.91 11.57
CA ALA A 92 14.18 37.62 12.27
C ALA A 92 14.68 38.91 12.90
N ASP A 93 15.77 38.86 13.65
CA ASP A 93 16.33 40.03 14.32
C ASP A 93 16.77 41.11 13.31
N MET A 94 17.41 40.72 12.25
CA MET A 94 17.82 41.62 11.17
C MET A 94 16.61 42.26 10.49
N ARG A 95 15.58 41.46 10.13
CA ARG A 95 14.35 41.99 9.53
C ARG A 95 13.56 42.88 10.47
N LYS A 96 13.51 42.54 11.76
CA LYS A 96 12.90 43.41 12.79
C LYS A 96 13.57 44.79 12.81
N THR A 97 14.90 44.81 12.82
CA THR A 97 15.69 46.06 12.87
C THR A 97 15.51 46.89 11.61
N ILE A 98 15.51 46.25 10.42
CA ILE A 98 15.49 46.98 9.14
C ILE A 98 14.06 47.35 8.73
N LEU A 99 13.09 46.46 8.96
CA LEU A 99 11.75 46.58 8.38
C LEU A 99 10.64 46.84 9.42
N GLY A 100 10.95 46.65 10.70
CA GLY A 100 9.98 46.79 11.81
C GLY A 100 9.17 45.53 12.08
N GLU A 101 8.50 45.49 13.24
CA GLU A 101 7.75 44.32 13.74
C GLU A 101 6.47 44.00 12.94
N THR A 102 5.88 45.00 12.29
CA THR A 102 4.65 44.81 11.49
C THR A 102 4.92 44.37 10.05
N ASN A 103 6.18 44.21 9.68
CA ASN A 103 6.51 43.79 8.32
C ASN A 103 6.37 42.29 8.16
N ILE A 104 5.65 41.86 7.10
CA ILE A 104 5.36 40.44 6.83
C ILE A 104 6.62 39.56 6.68
N LYS A 105 7.75 40.14 6.21
CA LYS A 105 9.02 39.42 6.11
C LYS A 105 9.61 39.07 7.47
N TYR A 106 9.49 40.02 8.46
CA TYR A 106 9.85 39.72 9.84
C TYR A 106 8.99 38.64 10.44
N ILE A 107 7.66 38.77 10.29
CA ILE A 107 6.68 37.82 10.81
C ILE A 107 6.92 36.42 10.21
N SER A 108 7.27 36.33 8.93
CA SER A 108 7.64 35.05 8.27
C SER A 108 8.90 34.42 8.86
N SER A 109 9.91 35.24 9.25
CA SER A 109 11.11 34.69 9.91
C SER A 109 10.82 34.26 11.33
N LEU A 110 9.98 35.00 12.05
CA LEU A 110 9.50 34.60 13.38
C LEU A 110 8.70 33.28 13.32
N ASN A 111 7.86 33.13 12.32
CA ASN A 111 7.16 31.84 12.07
C ASN A 111 8.14 30.67 11.88
N ASN A 112 9.23 30.85 11.15
CA ASN A 112 10.24 29.79 10.98
C ASN A 112 10.94 29.46 12.32
N THR A 113 11.14 30.45 13.19
CA THR A 113 11.62 30.19 14.56
C THR A 113 10.62 29.33 15.34
N GLY A 114 9.32 29.63 15.24
CA GLY A 114 8.26 28.80 15.82
C GLY A 114 8.24 27.38 15.26
N LEU A 115 8.41 27.21 13.95
CA LEU A 115 8.50 25.91 13.31
C LEU A 115 9.67 25.08 13.84
N TYR A 116 10.83 25.70 14.11
CA TYR A 116 11.94 24.99 14.74
C TYR A 116 11.53 24.34 16.07
N TYR A 117 10.89 25.14 16.96
CA TYR A 117 10.43 24.61 18.25
C TYR A 117 9.34 23.55 18.10
N LEU A 118 8.51 23.64 17.08
CA LEU A 118 7.47 22.66 16.80
C LEU A 118 8.02 21.34 16.25
N THR A 119 8.95 21.39 15.28
CA THR A 119 9.35 20.19 14.50
C THR A 119 10.67 19.59 14.96
N VAL A 120 11.66 20.42 15.27
CA VAL A 120 13.03 19.97 15.61
C VAL A 120 13.20 19.82 17.12
N ALA A 121 12.94 20.88 17.87
CA ALA A 121 13.10 20.88 19.35
C ALA A 121 11.95 20.15 20.07
N LYS A 122 10.78 20.05 19.44
CA LYS A 122 9.53 19.50 20.03
C LYS A 122 9.13 20.18 21.34
N ASP A 123 9.51 21.45 21.49
CA ASP A 123 9.10 22.30 22.60
C ASP A 123 7.79 23.01 22.23
N TYR A 124 6.69 22.26 22.36
CA TYR A 124 5.37 22.69 21.92
C TYR A 124 4.85 23.95 22.66
N PRO A 125 5.07 24.13 23.99
CA PRO A 125 4.69 25.35 24.67
C PRO A 125 5.37 26.58 24.08
N LYS A 126 6.67 26.51 23.81
CA LYS A 126 7.44 27.63 23.24
C LYS A 126 7.07 27.84 21.76
N ALA A 127 6.80 26.80 21.01
CA ALA A 127 6.26 26.91 19.66
C ALA A 127 4.92 27.67 19.67
N ALA A 128 4.01 27.32 20.57
CA ALA A 128 2.70 27.96 20.69
C ALA A 128 2.82 29.45 21.06
N GLU A 129 3.74 29.83 21.98
CA GLU A 129 4.05 31.21 22.32
C GLU A 129 4.48 32.02 21.08
N ILE A 130 5.44 31.46 20.31
CA ILE A 130 5.99 32.16 19.14
C ILE A 130 4.96 32.24 18.02
N HIS A 131 4.23 31.17 17.72
CA HIS A 131 3.17 31.19 16.71
C HIS A 131 1.99 32.07 17.13
N GLY A 132 1.65 32.12 18.42
CA GLY A 132 0.68 33.08 18.97
C GLY A 132 1.07 34.51 18.72
N LYS A 133 2.33 34.87 19.01
CA LYS A 133 2.89 36.20 18.67
C LYS A 133 2.90 36.46 17.16
N THR A 134 3.27 35.46 16.38
CA THR A 134 3.26 35.55 14.90
C THR A 134 1.86 35.86 14.39
N TRP A 135 0.84 35.18 14.91
CA TRP A 135 -0.55 35.45 14.58
C TRP A 135 -1.03 36.81 15.03
N GLU A 136 -0.75 37.19 16.27
CA GLU A 136 -1.08 38.52 16.82
C GLU A 136 -0.56 39.66 15.92
N LEU A 137 0.70 39.60 15.51
CA LEU A 137 1.31 40.60 14.62
C LEU A 137 0.68 40.56 13.22
N CYS A 138 0.46 39.38 12.67
CA CYS A 138 -0.10 39.20 11.34
C CYS A 138 -1.56 39.66 11.22
N SER A 139 -2.38 39.40 12.24
CA SER A 139 -3.82 39.75 12.26
C SER A 139 -4.06 41.29 12.24
N ARG A 140 -3.06 42.09 12.61
CA ARG A 140 -3.12 43.57 12.58
C ARG A 140 -2.84 44.17 11.20
N ILE A 141 -2.36 43.36 10.24
CA ILE A 141 -2.02 43.84 8.90
C ILE A 141 -3.27 43.86 8.02
N GLN A 142 -3.48 45.03 7.38
CA GLN A 142 -4.59 45.18 6.41
C GLN A 142 -4.05 45.68 5.06
N PRO A 143 -4.48 45.13 3.93
CA PRO A 143 -5.38 43.95 3.81
C PRO A 143 -4.72 42.71 4.40
N ARG A 144 -5.54 41.70 4.75
CA ARG A 144 -5.07 40.44 5.33
C ARG A 144 -4.02 39.77 4.41
N PRO A 145 -2.80 39.50 4.93
CA PRO A 145 -1.76 38.83 4.13
C PRO A 145 -2.16 37.41 3.70
N GLU A 146 -1.70 36.98 2.53
CA GLU A 146 -1.93 35.63 2.02
C GLU A 146 -1.38 34.56 2.97
N GLN A 147 -0.26 34.84 3.66
CA GLN A 147 0.38 33.93 4.61
C GLN A 147 -0.39 33.79 5.96
N ALA A 148 -1.38 34.64 6.21
CA ALA A 148 -2.09 34.68 7.51
C ALA A 148 -2.72 33.33 7.86
N PHE A 149 -3.30 32.63 6.88
CA PHE A 149 -3.83 31.29 7.05
C PHE A 149 -2.79 30.31 7.63
N MET A 150 -1.62 30.22 7.00
CA MET A 150 -0.57 29.30 7.44
C MET A 150 -0.03 29.65 8.84
N PHE A 151 0.07 30.93 9.18
CA PHE A 151 0.54 31.33 10.50
C PHE A 151 -0.44 30.94 11.60
N HIS A 152 -1.74 31.08 11.36
CA HIS A 152 -2.76 30.68 12.31
C HIS A 152 -2.88 29.15 12.42
N ILE A 153 -2.80 28.43 11.29
CA ILE A 153 -2.79 26.96 11.28
C ILE A 153 -1.54 26.39 12.00
N ASN A 154 -0.38 27.05 11.93
CA ASN A 154 0.77 26.60 12.71
C ASN A 154 0.54 26.72 14.23
N LEU A 155 -0.23 27.71 14.68
CA LEU A 155 -0.66 27.78 16.08
C LEU A 155 -1.61 26.62 16.43
N ALA A 156 -2.56 26.27 15.54
CA ALA A 156 -3.42 25.10 15.73
C ALA A 156 -2.59 23.81 15.83
N ARG A 157 -1.54 23.65 15.02
CA ARG A 157 -0.60 22.51 15.11
C ARG A 157 0.04 22.40 16.49
N CYS A 158 0.43 23.52 17.08
CA CYS A 158 0.99 23.52 18.43
C CYS A 158 -0.03 23.06 19.46
N TYR A 159 -1.28 23.54 19.37
CA TYR A 159 -2.34 23.11 20.29
C TYR A 159 -2.69 21.64 20.14
N ILE A 160 -2.68 21.08 18.93
CA ILE A 160 -2.84 19.63 18.71
C ILE A 160 -1.69 18.87 19.40
N ALA A 161 -0.45 19.31 19.23
CA ALA A 161 0.71 18.69 19.86
C ALA A 161 0.70 18.75 21.40
N LEU A 162 0.04 19.78 21.96
CA LEU A 162 -0.19 19.96 23.39
C LEU A 162 -1.41 19.16 23.91
N GLY A 163 -2.21 18.55 23.04
CA GLY A 163 -3.47 17.89 23.40
C GLY A 163 -4.65 18.85 23.63
N GLU A 164 -4.50 20.14 23.33
CA GLU A 164 -5.51 21.20 23.51
C GLU A 164 -6.43 21.29 22.29
N MET A 165 -7.17 20.20 22.01
CA MET A 165 -7.96 20.03 20.79
C MET A 165 -9.03 21.10 20.59
N ASP A 166 -9.69 21.55 21.64
CA ASP A 166 -10.74 22.58 21.55
C ASP A 166 -10.20 23.90 20.98
N LYS A 167 -8.99 24.31 21.43
CA LYS A 167 -8.33 25.51 20.91
C LYS A 167 -7.92 25.35 19.45
N ALA A 168 -7.41 24.17 19.09
CA ALA A 168 -7.05 23.88 17.71
C ALA A 168 -8.27 23.91 16.77
N SER A 169 -9.37 23.28 17.18
CA SER A 169 -10.62 23.25 16.41
C SER A 169 -11.22 24.65 16.23
N ALA A 170 -11.20 25.47 17.29
CA ALA A 170 -11.67 26.87 17.20
C ALA A 170 -10.91 27.68 16.15
N ILE A 171 -9.58 27.53 16.10
CA ILE A 171 -8.74 28.19 15.07
C ILE A 171 -9.10 27.70 13.66
N VAL A 172 -9.26 26.39 13.49
CA VAL A 172 -9.60 25.78 12.20
C VAL A 172 -10.96 26.29 11.71
N GLU A 173 -11.96 26.29 12.58
CA GLU A 173 -13.32 26.78 12.24
C GLU A 173 -13.31 28.27 11.88
N GLU A 174 -12.57 29.08 12.62
CA GLU A 174 -12.39 30.51 12.32
C GLU A 174 -11.77 30.71 10.94
N GLU A 175 -10.68 29.97 10.62
CA GLU A 175 -10.00 30.07 9.33
C GLU A 175 -10.88 29.64 8.16
N ILE A 176 -11.65 28.57 8.33
CA ILE A 176 -12.61 28.13 7.31
C ILE A 176 -13.69 29.19 7.07
N ALA A 177 -14.24 29.79 8.14
CA ALA A 177 -15.25 30.84 8.03
C ALA A 177 -14.71 32.10 7.32
N ILE A 178 -13.48 32.53 7.67
CA ILE A 178 -12.82 33.64 7.01
C ILE A 178 -12.59 33.35 5.53
N SER A 179 -12.11 32.15 5.21
CA SER A 179 -11.78 31.75 3.85
C SER A 179 -13.03 31.65 2.97
N LYS A 180 -14.10 31.05 3.48
CA LYS A 180 -15.41 31.02 2.79
C LYS A 180 -15.96 32.43 2.51
N LYS A 181 -15.81 33.35 3.46
CA LYS A 181 -16.23 34.74 3.30
C LYS A 181 -15.38 35.49 2.27
N MET A 182 -14.07 35.24 2.24
CA MET A 182 -13.14 35.95 1.33
C MET A 182 -13.20 35.42 -0.11
N TYR A 183 -13.27 34.11 -0.28
CA TYR A 183 -13.10 33.46 -1.56
C TYR A 183 -14.38 32.81 -2.12
N GLY A 184 -15.43 32.69 -1.31
CA GLY A 184 -16.64 31.94 -1.61
C GLY A 184 -16.54 30.47 -1.23
N GLU A 185 -17.66 29.86 -0.83
CA GLU A 185 -17.72 28.50 -0.25
C GLU A 185 -17.16 27.41 -1.18
N LYS A 186 -17.36 27.55 -2.49
CA LYS A 186 -16.95 26.58 -3.51
C LYS A 186 -15.71 27.02 -4.30
N SER A 187 -14.88 27.87 -3.73
CA SER A 187 -13.64 28.31 -4.41
C SER A 187 -12.51 27.28 -4.25
N LEU A 188 -11.64 27.20 -5.27
CA LEU A 188 -10.43 26.35 -5.21
C LEU A 188 -9.49 26.75 -4.07
N SER A 189 -9.51 28.04 -3.66
CA SER A 189 -8.74 28.49 -2.51
C SER A 189 -9.24 27.86 -1.20
N VAL A 190 -10.55 27.77 -1.00
CA VAL A 190 -11.15 27.08 0.14
C VAL A 190 -10.84 25.58 0.08
N ALA A 191 -10.95 24.94 -1.08
CA ALA A 191 -10.64 23.52 -1.24
C ALA A 191 -9.19 23.21 -0.84
N ARG A 192 -8.21 24.01 -1.30
CA ARG A 192 -6.80 23.83 -0.94
C ARG A 192 -6.54 24.03 0.55
N GLN A 193 -7.22 24.96 1.19
CA GLN A 193 -7.11 25.17 2.62
C GLN A 193 -7.73 24.03 3.43
N LEU A 194 -8.89 23.51 3.02
CA LEU A 194 -9.50 22.32 3.61
C LEU A 194 -8.57 21.10 3.46
N GLN A 195 -7.92 20.93 2.31
CA GLN A 195 -6.92 19.88 2.10
C GLN A 195 -5.72 20.03 3.07
N GLN A 196 -5.24 21.25 3.30
CA GLN A 196 -4.15 21.50 4.26
C GLN A 196 -4.58 21.21 5.70
N ILE A 197 -5.82 21.54 6.07
CA ILE A 197 -6.40 21.20 7.37
C ILE A 197 -6.56 19.68 7.51
N GLY A 198 -7.03 18.99 6.47
CA GLY A 198 -7.10 17.53 6.43
C GLY A 198 -5.72 16.91 6.72
N SER A 199 -4.67 17.41 6.05
CA SER A 199 -3.29 16.98 6.27
C SER A 199 -2.82 17.24 7.71
N LEU A 200 -3.20 18.37 8.29
CA LEU A 200 -2.89 18.71 9.67
C LEU A 200 -3.40 17.63 10.65
N TYR A 201 -4.67 17.27 10.57
CA TYR A 201 -5.27 16.25 11.43
C TYR A 201 -4.76 14.85 11.13
N TYR A 202 -4.60 14.50 9.87
CA TYR A 202 -4.06 13.19 9.46
C TYR A 202 -2.66 12.94 10.04
N LEU A 203 -1.74 13.89 9.87
CA LEU A 203 -0.36 13.81 10.39
C LEU A 203 -0.29 13.84 11.92
N SER A 204 -1.33 14.35 12.58
CA SER A 204 -1.46 14.35 14.05
C SER A 204 -2.04 13.04 14.59
N GLY A 205 -2.27 12.02 13.73
CA GLY A 205 -2.88 10.75 14.11
C GLY A 205 -4.41 10.77 14.18
N ARG A 206 -5.06 11.94 13.96
CA ARG A 206 -6.52 12.09 13.92
C ARG A 206 -7.04 11.91 12.49
N LYS A 207 -6.80 10.71 11.95
CA LYS A 207 -7.18 10.34 10.58
C LYS A 207 -8.69 10.45 10.36
N ASP A 208 -9.46 10.12 11.38
CA ASP A 208 -10.92 10.23 11.44
C ASP A 208 -11.43 11.66 11.17
N VAL A 209 -10.78 12.65 11.75
CA VAL A 209 -11.11 14.07 11.54
C VAL A 209 -10.50 14.56 10.22
N GLY A 210 -9.25 14.18 9.93
CA GLY A 210 -8.56 14.61 8.72
C GLY A 210 -9.30 14.26 7.45
N VAL A 211 -9.85 13.04 7.36
CA VAL A 211 -10.58 12.57 6.18
C VAL A 211 -11.85 13.39 5.91
N THR A 212 -12.54 13.89 6.93
CA THR A 212 -13.74 14.72 6.74
C THR A 212 -13.43 16.08 6.08
N TYR A 213 -12.26 16.64 6.34
CA TYR A 213 -11.79 17.85 5.64
C TYR A 213 -11.32 17.55 4.22
N TYR A 214 -10.72 16.40 3.98
CA TYR A 214 -10.40 15.95 2.63
C TYR A 214 -11.66 15.73 1.80
N GLU A 215 -12.74 15.14 2.36
CA GLU A 215 -14.04 15.01 1.69
C GLU A 215 -14.65 16.37 1.34
N GLN A 216 -14.59 17.33 2.25
CA GLN A 216 -15.05 18.69 1.96
C GLN A 216 -14.27 19.34 0.82
N ALA A 217 -12.96 19.16 0.77
CA ALA A 217 -12.12 19.65 -0.32
C ALA A 217 -12.43 18.93 -1.64
N PHE A 218 -12.55 17.61 -1.60
CA PHE A 218 -12.92 16.76 -2.73
C PHE A 218 -14.22 17.19 -3.40
N ASN A 219 -15.23 17.52 -2.63
CA ASN A 219 -16.52 18.00 -3.15
C ASN A 219 -16.49 19.39 -3.81
N ILE A 220 -15.35 20.09 -3.74
CA ILE A 220 -15.17 21.42 -4.36
C ILE A 220 -14.27 21.34 -5.59
N PHE A 221 -13.27 20.47 -5.61
CA PHE A 221 -12.39 20.33 -6.76
C PHE A 221 -13.16 19.81 -7.98
N PRO A 222 -12.86 20.34 -9.19
CA PRO A 222 -13.39 19.77 -10.43
C PRO A 222 -12.98 18.31 -10.61
N ASP A 223 -13.89 17.48 -11.09
CA ASP A 223 -13.71 16.03 -11.25
C ASP A 223 -12.65 15.62 -12.29
N ASP A 224 -12.17 16.56 -13.11
CA ASP A 224 -11.09 16.42 -14.06
C ASP A 224 -9.76 17.04 -13.60
N SER A 225 -9.70 17.53 -12.34
CA SER A 225 -8.48 18.12 -11.78
C SER A 225 -7.58 17.06 -11.15
N LYS A 226 -6.28 17.32 -11.18
CA LYS A 226 -5.29 16.47 -10.53
C LYS A 226 -5.48 16.39 -9.01
N GLU A 227 -5.95 17.47 -8.40
CA GLU A 227 -6.27 17.53 -6.97
C GLU A 227 -7.45 16.62 -6.62
N TYR A 228 -8.45 16.50 -7.49
CA TYR A 228 -9.58 15.58 -7.32
C TYR A 228 -9.10 14.12 -7.33
N GLU A 229 -8.32 13.73 -8.33
CA GLU A 229 -7.74 12.40 -8.46
C GLU A 229 -6.89 12.02 -7.23
N GLN A 230 -5.98 12.91 -6.80
CA GLN A 230 -5.15 12.67 -5.63
C GLN A 230 -5.96 12.53 -4.34
N LEU A 231 -7.01 13.33 -4.16
CA LEU A 231 -7.87 13.22 -2.98
C LEU A 231 -8.71 11.96 -3.01
N LEU A 232 -9.18 11.53 -4.17
CA LEU A 232 -9.93 10.30 -4.34
C LEU A 232 -9.11 9.09 -3.86
N ASP A 233 -7.85 9.01 -4.27
CA ASP A 233 -6.93 7.96 -3.83
C ASP A 233 -6.62 8.06 -2.33
N TRP A 234 -6.32 9.25 -1.82
CA TRP A 234 -6.01 9.43 -0.41
C TRP A 234 -7.17 9.11 0.51
N ILE A 235 -8.37 9.61 0.20
CA ILE A 235 -9.57 9.34 1.00
C ILE A 235 -9.86 7.84 1.01
N SER A 236 -9.76 7.17 -0.15
CA SER A 236 -9.92 5.73 -0.25
C SER A 236 -8.95 4.97 0.66
N SER A 237 -7.66 5.34 0.61
CA SER A 237 -6.61 4.75 1.44
C SER A 237 -6.84 4.99 2.94
N ILE A 238 -7.24 6.22 3.31
CA ILE A 238 -7.50 6.57 4.72
C ILE A 238 -8.69 5.77 5.27
N TYR A 239 -9.74 5.57 4.48
CA TYR A 239 -10.87 4.75 4.93
C TYR A 239 -10.52 3.27 5.05
N VAL A 240 -9.60 2.74 4.24
CA VAL A 240 -9.01 1.40 4.45
C VAL A 240 -8.26 1.35 5.78
N GLU A 241 -7.40 2.35 6.07
CA GLU A 241 -6.66 2.42 7.34
C GLU A 241 -7.59 2.58 8.57
N LEU A 242 -8.69 3.31 8.42
CA LEU A 242 -9.72 3.46 9.45
C LEU A 242 -10.64 2.24 9.56
N ASN A 243 -10.45 1.23 8.72
CA ASN A 243 -11.31 0.05 8.62
C ASN A 243 -12.80 0.42 8.43
N ASN A 244 -13.08 1.53 7.74
CA ASN A 244 -14.44 2.00 7.43
C ASN A 244 -14.89 1.46 6.06
N GLN A 245 -15.22 0.18 6.02
CA GLN A 245 -15.62 -0.53 4.81
C GLN A 245 -16.73 0.17 4.00
N PRO A 246 -17.77 0.77 4.62
CA PRO A 246 -18.78 1.54 3.92
C PRO A 246 -18.21 2.62 3.04
N LYS A 247 -17.35 3.45 3.62
CA LYS A 247 -16.69 4.52 2.89
C LYS A 247 -15.67 3.97 1.88
N VAL A 248 -15.00 2.87 2.19
CA VAL A 248 -14.13 2.16 1.23
C VAL A 248 -14.94 1.80 -0.02
N LEU A 249 -16.11 1.17 0.12
CA LEU A 249 -16.95 0.80 -1.02
C LEU A 249 -17.50 2.02 -1.78
N GLU A 250 -17.90 3.09 -1.07
CA GLU A 250 -18.33 4.35 -1.69
C GLU A 250 -17.22 4.93 -2.57
N TYR A 251 -16.01 5.06 -2.01
CA TYR A 251 -14.88 5.64 -2.74
C TYR A 251 -14.32 4.72 -3.81
N MET A 252 -14.36 3.39 -3.64
CA MET A 252 -14.02 2.44 -4.71
C MET A 252 -14.93 2.60 -5.93
N LYS A 253 -16.24 2.83 -5.74
CA LYS A 253 -17.16 3.12 -6.85
C LYS A 253 -16.83 4.44 -7.54
N LEU A 254 -16.44 5.47 -6.78
CA LEU A 254 -16.01 6.75 -7.35
C LEU A 254 -14.71 6.59 -8.15
N VAL A 255 -13.75 5.80 -7.63
CA VAL A 255 -12.50 5.43 -8.34
C VAL A 255 -12.84 4.70 -9.64
N GLU A 256 -13.74 3.71 -9.59
CA GLU A 256 -14.16 2.96 -10.77
C GLU A 256 -14.84 3.86 -11.81
N ALA A 257 -15.75 4.73 -11.38
CA ALA A 257 -16.44 5.69 -12.26
C ALA A 257 -15.47 6.70 -12.88
N HIS A 258 -14.51 7.21 -12.09
CA HIS A 258 -13.44 8.10 -12.56
C HIS A 258 -12.55 7.40 -13.58
N ASN A 259 -12.06 6.21 -13.26
CA ASN A 259 -11.23 5.41 -14.15
C ASN A 259 -11.95 5.07 -15.47
N LYS A 260 -13.24 4.75 -15.41
CA LYS A 260 -14.04 4.52 -16.61
C LYS A 260 -14.11 5.77 -17.49
N LYS A 261 -14.34 6.94 -16.90
CA LYS A 261 -14.35 8.23 -17.61
C LYS A 261 -12.98 8.52 -18.24
N GLU A 262 -11.89 8.26 -17.52
CA GLU A 262 -10.53 8.40 -18.04
C GLU A 262 -10.23 7.43 -19.22
N LEU A 263 -10.78 6.20 -19.16
CA LEU A 263 -10.67 5.23 -20.24
C LEU A 263 -11.38 5.64 -21.53
N GLU A 264 -12.43 6.48 -21.44
CA GLU A 264 -13.17 7.00 -22.60
C GLU A 264 -12.43 8.15 -23.30
N LYS A 265 -11.45 8.82 -22.64
CA LYS A 265 -10.66 9.89 -23.25
C LYS A 265 -9.74 9.32 -24.34
N PRO A 266 -9.42 10.07 -25.40
CA PRO A 266 -8.38 9.66 -26.34
C PRO A 266 -7.04 9.46 -25.63
N CYS A 267 -6.38 8.36 -25.91
CA CYS A 267 -5.12 8.00 -25.27
C CYS A 267 -4.18 7.40 -26.30
N ASP A 268 -3.18 8.16 -26.72
CA ASP A 268 -2.19 7.78 -27.74
C ASP A 268 -0.74 7.97 -27.25
N GLU A 269 -0.56 8.60 -26.09
CA GLU A 269 0.73 8.85 -25.46
C GLU A 269 1.18 7.65 -24.61
N PRO A 270 2.49 7.32 -24.59
CA PRO A 270 3.01 6.18 -23.85
C PRO A 270 2.65 6.16 -22.35
N ASP A 271 2.64 7.34 -21.71
CA ASP A 271 2.33 7.50 -20.30
C ASP A 271 0.87 7.15 -20.00
N CYS A 272 -0.05 7.73 -20.77
CA CYS A 272 -1.48 7.44 -20.67
C CYS A 272 -1.78 5.95 -20.95
N LEU A 273 -1.17 5.36 -21.98
CA LEU A 273 -1.33 3.94 -22.30
C LEU A 273 -0.81 3.06 -21.16
N THR A 274 0.27 3.46 -20.49
CA THR A 274 0.82 2.75 -19.33
C THR A 274 -0.14 2.79 -18.15
N GLU A 275 -0.74 3.93 -17.84
CA GLU A 275 -1.73 4.09 -16.78
C GLU A 275 -2.98 3.22 -17.03
N ARG A 276 -3.46 3.18 -18.28
CA ARG A 276 -4.54 2.26 -18.68
C ARG A 276 -4.16 0.81 -18.52
N ALA A 277 -2.94 0.45 -18.90
CA ALA A 277 -2.45 -0.91 -18.72
C ALA A 277 -2.42 -1.32 -17.25
N GLN A 278 -1.93 -0.42 -16.37
CA GLN A 278 -1.93 -0.65 -14.92
C GLN A 278 -3.35 -0.79 -14.35
N TYR A 279 -4.30 0.03 -14.83
CA TYR A 279 -5.69 -0.11 -14.46
C TYR A 279 -6.25 -1.49 -14.86
N PHE A 280 -6.06 -1.93 -16.12
CA PHE A 280 -6.53 -3.25 -16.54
C PHE A 280 -5.83 -4.38 -15.78
N ALA A 281 -4.57 -4.22 -15.41
CA ALA A 281 -3.85 -5.18 -14.56
C ALA A 281 -4.47 -5.26 -13.16
N SER A 282 -4.81 -4.12 -12.55
CA SER A 282 -5.39 -4.06 -11.19
C SER A 282 -6.77 -4.74 -11.10
N ILE A 283 -7.55 -4.72 -12.19
CA ILE A 283 -8.84 -5.42 -12.28
C ILE A 283 -8.72 -6.85 -12.84
N GLY A 284 -7.50 -7.39 -12.97
CA GLY A 284 -7.24 -8.75 -13.43
C GLY A 284 -7.43 -8.98 -14.94
N ASN A 285 -7.66 -7.92 -15.74
CA ASN A 285 -7.78 -8.04 -17.20
C ASN A 285 -6.41 -8.03 -17.86
N ASN A 286 -5.69 -9.13 -17.70
CA ASN A 286 -4.29 -9.26 -18.13
C ASN A 286 -4.10 -9.11 -19.64
N ASP A 287 -5.08 -9.49 -20.47
CA ASP A 287 -4.99 -9.37 -21.91
C ASP A 287 -5.01 -7.91 -22.37
N LYS A 288 -5.94 -7.12 -21.84
CA LYS A 288 -6.00 -5.67 -22.12
C LYS A 288 -4.80 -4.94 -21.54
N ALA A 289 -4.39 -5.31 -20.31
CA ALA A 289 -3.18 -4.74 -19.69
C ALA A 289 -1.96 -4.95 -20.60
N ARG A 290 -1.73 -6.19 -21.05
CA ARG A 290 -0.62 -6.53 -21.96
C ARG A 290 -0.72 -5.79 -23.28
N ALA A 291 -1.91 -5.69 -23.89
CA ALA A 291 -2.10 -4.96 -25.14
C ALA A 291 -1.71 -3.46 -24.99
N HIS A 292 -2.20 -2.79 -23.95
CA HIS A 292 -1.88 -1.38 -23.70
C HIS A 292 -0.39 -1.15 -23.36
N PHE A 293 0.25 -2.06 -22.61
CA PHE A 293 1.72 -1.97 -22.41
C PHE A 293 2.50 -2.11 -23.70
N LEU A 294 2.11 -3.05 -24.56
CA LEU A 294 2.76 -3.23 -25.87
C LEU A 294 2.54 -2.02 -26.79
N ASP A 295 1.35 -1.40 -26.77
CA ASP A 295 1.08 -0.18 -27.51
C ASP A 295 1.89 0.99 -26.95
N ALA A 296 2.02 1.14 -25.64
CA ALA A 296 2.88 2.14 -25.01
C ALA A 296 4.35 1.97 -25.44
N LEU A 297 4.87 0.75 -25.43
CA LEU A 297 6.24 0.43 -25.87
C LEU A 297 6.44 0.75 -27.36
N LYS A 298 5.44 0.48 -28.21
CA LYS A 298 5.49 0.78 -29.65
C LYS A 298 5.51 2.28 -29.95
N LYS A 299 4.89 3.10 -29.09
CA LYS A 299 4.89 4.55 -29.20
C LYS A 299 6.18 5.19 -28.68
N CYS A 300 6.98 4.49 -27.89
CA CYS A 300 8.29 4.94 -27.46
C CYS A 300 9.28 4.90 -28.65
N ASP A 301 9.71 6.05 -29.11
CA ASP A 301 10.73 6.21 -30.16
C ASP A 301 12.03 6.83 -29.61
N VAL A 302 12.97 7.14 -30.49
CA VAL A 302 14.28 7.72 -30.11
C VAL A 302 14.17 9.14 -29.57
N ASN A 303 13.05 9.83 -29.77
CA ASN A 303 12.78 11.19 -29.30
C ASN A 303 11.97 11.19 -28.00
N THR A 304 11.43 10.04 -27.60
CA THR A 304 10.66 9.92 -26.35
C THR A 304 11.57 10.18 -25.16
N ASP A 305 11.08 10.94 -24.18
CA ASP A 305 11.82 11.21 -22.95
C ASP A 305 12.23 9.90 -22.29
N LYS A 306 13.50 9.82 -21.89
CA LYS A 306 14.07 8.62 -21.26
C LYS A 306 13.33 8.23 -19.97
N GLU A 307 12.80 9.19 -19.24
CA GLU A 307 12.02 8.94 -18.03
C GLU A 307 10.70 8.25 -18.37
N ILE A 308 10.02 8.64 -19.44
CA ILE A 308 8.81 7.98 -19.93
C ILE A 308 9.14 6.56 -20.39
N VAL A 309 10.18 6.37 -21.18
CA VAL A 309 10.60 5.03 -21.65
C VAL A 309 10.94 4.13 -20.46
N PHE A 310 11.63 4.67 -19.46
CA PHE A 310 11.92 3.95 -18.21
C PHE A 310 10.62 3.53 -17.50
N LYS A 311 9.68 4.46 -17.27
CA LYS A 311 8.39 4.20 -16.60
C LYS A 311 7.60 3.10 -17.32
N VAL A 312 7.50 3.15 -18.65
CA VAL A 312 6.80 2.12 -19.44
C VAL A 312 7.44 0.75 -19.25
N ARG A 313 8.77 0.65 -19.35
CA ARG A 313 9.49 -0.63 -19.23
C ARG A 313 9.41 -1.20 -17.83
N HIS A 314 9.60 -0.37 -16.81
CA HIS A 314 9.51 -0.75 -15.39
C HIS A 314 8.11 -1.30 -15.07
N ASN A 315 7.05 -0.56 -15.41
CA ASN A 315 5.68 -0.97 -15.12
C ASN A 315 5.27 -2.22 -15.88
N TYR A 316 5.73 -2.38 -17.11
CA TYR A 316 5.49 -3.62 -17.86
C TYR A 316 6.24 -4.81 -17.26
N ALA A 317 7.49 -4.63 -16.82
CA ALA A 317 8.23 -5.67 -16.11
C ALA A 317 7.53 -6.08 -14.81
N GLN A 318 7.03 -5.12 -14.05
CA GLN A 318 6.27 -5.38 -12.81
C GLN A 318 4.99 -6.16 -13.11
N PHE A 319 4.23 -5.78 -14.13
CA PHE A 319 3.05 -6.51 -14.58
C PHE A 319 3.39 -7.96 -14.98
N LEU A 320 4.43 -8.16 -15.80
CA LEU A 320 4.87 -9.48 -16.23
C LEU A 320 5.29 -10.36 -15.05
N SER A 321 5.99 -9.78 -14.07
CA SER A 321 6.34 -10.48 -12.81
C SER A 321 5.09 -10.88 -12.03
N GLY A 322 4.08 -10.01 -11.96
CA GLY A 322 2.80 -10.28 -11.28
C GLY A 322 2.00 -11.42 -11.91
N ILE A 323 2.05 -11.57 -13.23
CA ILE A 323 1.42 -12.69 -13.96
C ILE A 323 2.34 -13.91 -14.12
N GLN A 324 3.45 -13.96 -13.37
CA GLN A 324 4.45 -15.04 -13.33
C GLN A 324 5.24 -15.26 -14.65
N ASP A 325 5.20 -14.30 -15.58
CA ASP A 325 6.07 -14.31 -16.76
C ASP A 325 7.46 -13.75 -16.40
N HIS A 326 8.15 -14.45 -15.50
CA HIS A 326 9.42 -14.01 -14.92
C HIS A 326 10.55 -13.88 -15.94
N ALA A 327 10.51 -14.65 -17.03
CA ALA A 327 11.52 -14.57 -18.08
C ALA A 327 11.47 -13.21 -18.79
N SER A 328 10.27 -12.82 -19.23
CA SER A 328 10.03 -11.54 -19.90
C SER A 328 10.17 -10.37 -18.89
N ALA A 329 9.71 -10.55 -17.65
CA ALA A 329 9.89 -9.54 -16.60
C ALA A 329 11.38 -9.19 -16.40
N GLY A 330 12.25 -10.22 -16.36
CA GLY A 330 13.71 -10.03 -16.26
C GLY A 330 14.27 -9.21 -17.42
N GLU A 331 13.80 -9.47 -18.65
CA GLU A 331 14.23 -8.74 -19.86
C GLU A 331 13.83 -7.27 -19.81
N TYR A 332 12.60 -6.96 -19.41
CA TYR A 332 12.14 -5.56 -19.34
C TYR A 332 12.74 -4.79 -18.16
N TYR A 333 13.03 -5.43 -17.02
CA TYR A 333 13.84 -4.80 -15.97
C TYR A 333 15.27 -4.51 -16.43
N GLU A 334 15.90 -5.40 -17.20
CA GLU A 334 17.21 -5.15 -17.78
C GLU A 334 17.19 -3.96 -18.76
N LEU A 335 16.17 -3.90 -19.63
CA LEU A 335 15.96 -2.77 -20.55
C LEU A 335 15.66 -1.45 -19.81
N ALA A 336 15.00 -1.48 -18.66
CA ALA A 336 14.80 -0.32 -17.81
C ALA A 336 16.11 0.12 -17.13
N ALA A 337 16.88 -0.83 -16.60
CA ALA A 337 18.19 -0.57 -16.01
C ALA A 337 19.18 0.09 -17.03
N ASP A 338 19.16 -0.35 -18.28
CA ASP A 338 20.06 0.18 -19.31
C ASP A 338 19.88 1.68 -19.55
N ILE A 339 18.67 2.22 -19.37
CA ILE A 339 18.41 3.66 -19.48
C ILE A 339 19.18 4.44 -18.39
N LEU A 340 19.30 3.87 -17.21
CA LEU A 340 19.86 4.51 -16.01
C LEU A 340 21.38 4.26 -15.86
N ARG A 341 21.94 3.29 -16.58
CA ARG A 341 23.31 2.76 -16.40
C ARG A 341 24.38 3.84 -16.29
N ASN A 342 24.31 4.85 -17.16
CA ASN A 342 25.32 5.90 -17.26
C ASN A 342 24.90 7.22 -16.59
N ASN A 343 23.85 7.21 -15.78
CA ASN A 343 23.41 8.40 -15.05
C ASN A 343 23.91 8.33 -13.59
N PRO A 344 24.90 9.14 -13.18
CA PRO A 344 25.42 9.10 -11.82
C PRO A 344 24.37 9.43 -10.74
N ALA A 345 23.36 10.26 -11.06
CA ALA A 345 22.31 10.63 -10.13
C ALA A 345 21.29 9.49 -9.90
N GLU A 346 21.20 8.54 -10.82
CA GLU A 346 20.19 7.48 -10.80
C GLU A 346 20.76 6.09 -10.48
N GLN A 347 22.00 6.04 -9.96
CA GLN A 347 22.66 4.75 -9.68
C GLN A 347 21.89 3.87 -8.69
N ALA A 348 21.19 4.47 -7.73
CA ALA A 348 20.33 3.72 -6.80
C ALA A 348 19.16 3.04 -7.52
N LYS A 349 18.51 3.72 -8.48
CA LYS A 349 17.46 3.14 -9.29
C LYS A 349 18.02 2.06 -10.23
N PHE A 350 19.16 2.34 -10.89
CA PHE A 350 19.85 1.33 -11.71
C PHE A 350 20.12 0.03 -10.94
N ALA A 351 20.60 0.14 -9.68
CA ALA A 351 20.85 -1.02 -8.84
C ALA A 351 19.55 -1.77 -8.49
N LEU A 352 18.46 -1.04 -8.23
CA LEU A 352 17.15 -1.64 -7.94
C LEU A 352 16.61 -2.40 -9.14
N GLU A 353 16.61 -1.81 -10.33
CA GLU A 353 16.17 -2.49 -11.56
C GLU A 353 17.02 -3.73 -11.86
N SER A 354 18.35 -3.60 -11.68
CA SER A 354 19.26 -4.72 -11.83
C SER A 354 18.97 -5.85 -10.82
N TYR A 355 18.63 -5.51 -9.59
CA TYR A 355 18.26 -6.48 -8.55
C TYR A 355 16.92 -7.17 -8.91
N LEU A 356 15.88 -6.41 -9.28
CA LEU A 356 14.57 -6.95 -9.65
C LEU A 356 14.65 -7.84 -10.91
N GLY A 357 15.39 -7.40 -11.92
CA GLY A 357 15.64 -8.20 -13.13
C GLY A 357 16.38 -9.49 -12.80
N GLY A 358 17.40 -9.40 -11.94
CA GLY A 358 18.16 -10.55 -11.47
C GLY A 358 17.28 -11.56 -10.71
N LEU A 359 16.38 -11.11 -9.83
CA LEU A 359 15.44 -11.98 -9.13
C LEU A 359 14.50 -12.71 -10.10
N ASN A 360 13.92 -11.99 -11.05
CA ASN A 360 13.01 -12.56 -12.04
C ASN A 360 13.71 -13.59 -12.94
N TYR A 361 14.92 -13.30 -13.43
CA TYR A 361 15.73 -14.28 -14.15
C TYR A 361 16.08 -15.51 -13.30
N SER A 362 16.30 -15.33 -11.97
CA SER A 362 16.56 -16.46 -11.06
C SER A 362 15.36 -17.39 -10.96
N ILE A 363 14.13 -16.84 -10.83
CA ILE A 363 12.88 -17.62 -10.80
C ILE A 363 12.68 -18.34 -12.13
N ALA A 364 12.96 -17.67 -13.25
CA ALA A 364 12.91 -18.27 -14.59
C ALA A 364 14.06 -19.25 -14.89
N ALA A 365 14.90 -19.58 -13.90
CA ALA A 365 16.09 -20.43 -14.04
C ALA A 365 17.12 -19.97 -15.09
N LYS A 366 17.06 -18.68 -15.50
CA LYS A 366 18.06 -18.05 -16.39
C LYS A 366 19.26 -17.53 -15.55
N TYR A 367 19.99 -18.44 -14.91
CA TYR A 367 20.99 -18.12 -13.87
C TYR A 367 22.16 -17.23 -14.36
N GLU A 368 22.59 -17.35 -15.60
CA GLU A 368 23.67 -16.50 -16.14
C GLU A 368 23.24 -15.04 -16.23
N ALA A 369 22.05 -14.78 -16.79
CA ALA A 369 21.45 -13.44 -16.87
C ALA A 369 21.18 -12.88 -15.46
N SER A 370 20.62 -13.71 -14.58
CA SER A 370 20.39 -13.36 -13.18
C SER A 370 21.69 -12.94 -12.48
N ASN A 371 22.75 -13.75 -12.59
CA ASN A 371 24.05 -13.46 -11.96
C ASN A 371 24.66 -12.17 -12.51
N ARG A 372 24.54 -11.90 -13.82
CA ARG A 372 25.01 -10.65 -14.41
C ARG A 372 24.30 -9.44 -13.78
N MET A 373 22.98 -9.48 -13.72
CA MET A 373 22.15 -8.40 -13.18
C MET A 373 22.39 -8.20 -11.68
N LEU A 374 22.39 -9.26 -10.89
CA LEU A 374 22.65 -9.19 -9.45
C LEU A 374 24.06 -8.68 -9.12
N ASN A 375 25.08 -9.02 -9.91
CA ASN A 375 26.42 -8.48 -9.72
C ASN A 375 26.50 -6.98 -10.06
N GLN A 376 25.74 -6.49 -11.05
CA GLN A 376 25.61 -5.06 -11.32
C GLN A 376 24.99 -4.33 -10.11
N ALA A 377 23.88 -4.85 -9.58
CA ALA A 377 23.25 -4.29 -8.38
C ALA A 377 24.23 -4.29 -7.19
N LEU A 378 24.90 -5.41 -6.94
CA LEU A 378 25.83 -5.56 -5.84
C LEU A 378 27.01 -4.58 -5.93
N SER A 379 27.56 -4.38 -7.14
CA SER A 379 28.65 -3.43 -7.39
C SER A 379 28.26 -2.00 -7.00
N VAL A 380 27.04 -1.59 -7.32
CA VAL A 380 26.54 -0.26 -6.98
C VAL A 380 26.23 -0.15 -5.49
N TYR A 381 25.55 -1.14 -4.89
CA TYR A 381 25.28 -1.13 -3.46
C TYR A 381 26.55 -1.12 -2.62
N ALA A 382 27.63 -1.79 -3.08
CA ALA A 382 28.93 -1.74 -2.41
C ALA A 382 29.52 -0.32 -2.34
N GLN A 383 29.26 0.53 -3.34
CA GLN A 383 29.71 1.92 -3.35
C GLN A 383 28.84 2.82 -2.45
N MET A 384 27.64 2.35 -2.08
CA MET A 384 26.65 3.07 -1.25
C MET A 384 26.63 2.59 0.20
N LEU A 385 27.65 1.83 0.63
CA LEU A 385 27.78 1.41 2.02
C LEU A 385 28.17 2.60 2.91
N PRO A 386 27.68 2.66 4.18
CA PRO A 386 26.79 1.68 4.83
C PRO A 386 25.29 1.85 4.53
N ASP A 387 24.87 2.90 3.84
CA ASP A 387 23.44 3.32 3.69
C ASP A 387 22.58 2.27 2.97
N ARG A 388 23.18 1.40 2.18
CA ARG A 388 22.49 0.34 1.41
C ARG A 388 22.96 -1.07 1.79
N LEU A 389 23.37 -1.24 3.05
CA LEU A 389 23.83 -2.54 3.54
C LEU A 389 22.73 -3.62 3.44
N ASP A 390 21.49 -3.28 3.72
CA ASP A 390 20.34 -4.16 3.57
C ASP A 390 20.21 -4.71 2.14
N LYS A 391 20.30 -3.84 1.13
CA LYS A 391 20.23 -4.21 -0.28
C LYS A 391 21.44 -4.98 -0.77
N TYR A 392 22.63 -4.68 -0.24
CA TYR A 392 23.84 -5.44 -0.50
C TYR A 392 23.68 -6.89 -0.03
N VAL A 393 23.14 -7.10 1.18
CA VAL A 393 22.87 -8.43 1.73
C VAL A 393 21.83 -9.17 0.89
N ASP A 394 20.72 -8.51 0.52
CA ASP A 394 19.67 -9.10 -0.31
C ASP A 394 20.21 -9.61 -1.65
N ALA A 395 20.99 -8.79 -2.34
CA ALA A 395 21.63 -9.17 -3.61
C ALA A 395 22.64 -10.32 -3.43
N SER A 396 23.39 -10.32 -2.32
CA SER A 396 24.34 -11.39 -1.99
C SER A 396 23.62 -12.72 -1.74
N VAL A 397 22.51 -12.72 -1.02
CA VAL A 397 21.66 -13.89 -0.76
C VAL A 397 21.06 -14.42 -2.07
N ALA A 398 20.59 -13.53 -2.96
CA ALA A 398 20.07 -13.94 -4.26
C ALA A 398 21.15 -14.61 -5.14
N LEU A 399 22.34 -14.02 -5.21
CA LEU A 399 23.50 -14.61 -5.90
C LEU A 399 23.92 -15.97 -5.30
N CYS A 400 23.94 -16.06 -3.98
CA CYS A 400 24.21 -17.32 -3.29
C CYS A 400 23.23 -18.41 -3.71
N ARG A 401 21.94 -18.10 -3.80
CA ARG A 401 20.91 -19.04 -4.25
C ARG A 401 21.20 -19.54 -5.66
N ASN A 402 21.51 -18.65 -6.60
CA ASN A 402 21.86 -19.01 -7.98
C ASN A 402 23.09 -19.91 -8.05
N TYR A 403 24.18 -19.54 -7.36
CA TYR A 403 25.38 -20.37 -7.29
C TYR A 403 25.10 -21.75 -6.65
N GLY A 404 24.14 -21.81 -5.74
CA GLY A 404 23.65 -23.09 -5.19
C GLY A 404 22.96 -23.97 -6.23
N PHE A 405 22.17 -23.39 -7.16
CA PHE A 405 21.52 -24.11 -8.25
C PHE A 405 22.53 -24.52 -9.34
N THR A 406 23.49 -23.68 -9.66
CA THR A 406 24.57 -24.01 -10.62
C THR A 406 25.70 -24.87 -10.02
N LYS A 407 25.60 -25.26 -8.73
CA LYS A 407 26.56 -26.06 -7.98
C LYS A 407 27.93 -25.39 -7.77
N GLU A 408 28.00 -24.07 -7.89
CA GLU A 408 29.18 -23.25 -7.65
C GLU A 408 29.32 -22.88 -6.15
N TYR A 409 29.26 -23.89 -5.29
CA TYR A 409 29.12 -23.73 -3.84
C TYR A 409 30.22 -22.85 -3.20
N GLY A 410 31.46 -22.89 -3.73
CA GLY A 410 32.56 -22.04 -3.26
C GLY A 410 32.23 -20.55 -3.42
N LYS A 411 31.73 -20.13 -4.60
CA LYS A 411 31.31 -18.74 -4.85
C LYS A 411 30.10 -18.34 -3.97
N ALA A 412 29.18 -19.28 -3.76
CA ALA A 412 28.02 -19.05 -2.88
C ALA A 412 28.43 -18.74 -1.44
N LEU A 413 29.37 -19.51 -0.88
CA LEU A 413 29.88 -19.28 0.48
C LEU A 413 30.75 -18.03 0.59
N GLU A 414 31.55 -17.74 -0.44
CA GLU A 414 32.40 -16.55 -0.49
C GLU A 414 31.57 -15.26 -0.45
N ILE A 415 30.48 -15.16 -1.25
CA ILE A 415 29.63 -13.98 -1.31
C ILE A 415 28.95 -13.73 0.03
N LEU A 416 28.43 -14.78 0.69
CA LEU A 416 27.84 -14.67 2.02
C LEU A 416 28.83 -14.26 3.09
N THR A 417 30.08 -14.75 3.01
CA THR A 417 31.16 -14.37 3.95
C THR A 417 31.52 -12.89 3.79
N LYS A 418 31.50 -12.36 2.55
CA LYS A 418 31.71 -10.93 2.32
C LYS A 418 30.56 -10.09 2.91
N ALA A 419 29.34 -10.52 2.73
CA ALA A 419 28.16 -9.83 3.27
C ALA A 419 28.14 -9.85 4.81
N GLU A 420 28.47 -10.99 5.43
CA GLU A 420 28.53 -11.14 6.88
C GLU A 420 29.56 -10.22 7.53
N LYS A 421 30.76 -10.06 6.92
CA LYS A 421 31.80 -9.17 7.43
C LYS A 421 31.44 -7.70 7.49
N LEU A 422 30.40 -7.29 6.77
CA LEU A 422 29.87 -5.92 6.78
C LEU A 422 28.86 -5.68 7.91
N LEU A 423 28.33 -6.76 8.51
CA LEU A 423 27.43 -6.68 9.65
C LEU A 423 28.23 -6.57 10.96
N PRO A 424 27.68 -5.95 12.01
CA PRO A 424 28.32 -5.90 13.32
C PRO A 424 28.63 -7.28 13.89
N THR A 425 29.72 -7.40 14.64
CA THR A 425 30.03 -8.66 15.33
C THR A 425 28.94 -9.03 16.31
N GLY A 426 28.40 -10.26 16.19
CA GLY A 426 27.30 -10.74 17.03
C GLY A 426 25.93 -10.17 16.65
N ASP A 427 25.79 -9.66 15.43
CA ASP A 427 24.52 -9.16 14.89
C ASP A 427 23.43 -10.23 14.96
N LYS A 428 22.24 -9.82 15.42
CA LYS A 428 21.03 -10.65 15.50
C LYS A 428 19.90 -10.08 14.66
N SER A 429 20.26 -9.34 13.61
CA SER A 429 19.29 -8.79 12.67
C SER A 429 18.68 -9.87 11.78
N ASP A 430 17.56 -9.53 11.14
CA ASP A 430 16.95 -10.36 10.11
C ASP A 430 17.95 -10.71 8.99
N LYS A 431 18.84 -9.77 8.62
CA LYS A 431 19.84 -9.98 7.57
C LYS A 431 20.89 -11.02 7.94
N MET A 432 21.33 -11.06 9.20
CA MET A 432 22.22 -12.13 9.68
C MET A 432 21.51 -13.49 9.63
N GLY A 433 20.23 -13.54 10.04
CA GLY A 433 19.42 -14.74 9.93
C GLY A 433 19.31 -15.25 8.48
N GLU A 434 19.12 -14.35 7.51
CA GLU A 434 19.08 -14.71 6.08
C GLU A 434 20.41 -15.25 5.55
N ILE A 435 21.53 -14.65 5.94
CA ILE A 435 22.87 -15.15 5.59
C ILE A 435 23.09 -16.55 6.14
N LEU A 436 22.81 -16.78 7.43
CA LEU A 436 22.99 -18.07 8.08
C LEU A 436 22.11 -19.15 7.46
N ARG A 437 20.82 -18.85 7.22
CA ARG A 437 19.88 -19.75 6.55
C ARG A 437 20.36 -20.12 5.15
N SER A 438 20.85 -19.14 4.38
CA SER A 438 21.36 -19.36 3.03
C SER A 438 22.64 -20.19 3.04
N ARG A 439 23.56 -19.93 3.98
CA ARG A 439 24.77 -20.74 4.18
C ARG A 439 24.43 -22.17 4.54
N GLY A 440 23.48 -22.37 5.46
CA GLY A 440 22.95 -23.70 5.81
C GLY A 440 22.43 -24.46 4.58
N SER A 441 21.71 -23.77 3.68
CA SER A 441 21.20 -24.36 2.45
C SER A 441 22.32 -24.83 1.50
N ILE A 442 23.39 -24.08 1.36
CA ILE A 442 24.55 -24.47 0.53
C ILE A 442 25.29 -25.68 1.15
N LEU A 443 25.53 -25.63 2.46
CA LEU A 443 26.20 -26.74 3.18
C LEU A 443 25.36 -28.03 3.12
N TYR A 444 24.02 -27.91 3.22
CA TYR A 444 23.12 -29.05 3.05
C TYR A 444 23.25 -29.69 1.65
N ARG A 445 23.30 -28.84 0.59
CA ARG A 445 23.52 -29.32 -0.79
C ARG A 445 24.91 -29.99 -0.98
N GLN A 446 25.93 -29.56 -0.22
CA GLN A 446 27.22 -30.21 -0.17
C GLN A 446 27.25 -31.47 0.71
N LYS A 447 26.11 -31.85 1.30
CA LYS A 447 25.96 -32.98 2.24
C LYS A 447 26.76 -32.79 3.57
N GLN A 448 27.15 -31.55 3.88
CA GLN A 448 27.77 -31.18 5.16
C GLN A 448 26.67 -30.90 6.21
N TYR A 449 25.90 -31.94 6.55
CA TYR A 449 24.69 -31.82 7.33
C TYR A 449 24.88 -31.28 8.72
N ALA A 450 25.99 -31.58 9.37
CA ALA A 450 26.29 -31.08 10.72
C ALA A 450 26.54 -29.57 10.74
N GLU A 451 27.31 -29.06 9.77
CA GLU A 451 27.59 -27.64 9.63
C GLU A 451 26.34 -26.88 9.16
N ALA A 452 25.55 -27.49 8.27
CA ALA A 452 24.26 -26.95 7.86
C ALA A 452 23.29 -26.80 9.05
N ALA A 453 23.19 -27.84 9.90
CA ALA A 453 22.38 -27.82 11.11
C ALA A 453 22.80 -26.70 12.08
N ALA A 454 24.09 -26.48 12.28
CA ALA A 454 24.59 -25.40 13.12
C ALA A 454 24.19 -24.01 12.61
N ASN A 455 24.24 -23.79 11.28
CA ASN A 455 23.82 -22.52 10.67
C ASN A 455 22.29 -22.33 10.75
N TYR A 456 21.50 -23.38 10.52
CA TYR A 456 20.04 -23.29 10.65
C TYR A 456 19.61 -23.07 12.10
N GLN A 457 20.31 -23.67 13.08
CA GLN A 457 20.04 -23.43 14.49
C GLN A 457 20.30 -21.96 14.85
N GLN A 458 21.42 -21.39 14.44
CA GLN A 458 21.72 -19.99 14.70
C GLN A 458 20.69 -19.04 14.02
N ALA A 459 20.28 -19.36 12.79
CA ALA A 459 19.22 -18.61 12.12
C ALA A 459 17.90 -18.70 12.89
N ALA A 460 17.52 -19.89 13.34
CA ALA A 460 16.33 -20.10 14.18
C ALA A 460 16.39 -19.30 15.48
N ASP A 461 17.54 -19.30 16.16
CA ASP A 461 17.73 -18.53 17.41
C ASP A 461 17.55 -17.02 17.19
N ILE A 462 17.99 -16.50 16.05
CA ILE A 462 17.76 -15.09 15.65
C ILE A 462 16.28 -14.84 15.38
N TYR A 463 15.65 -15.63 14.53
CA TYR A 463 14.24 -15.41 14.14
C TYR A 463 13.27 -15.58 15.32
N LYS A 464 13.60 -16.43 16.29
CA LYS A 464 12.81 -16.65 17.50
C LYS A 464 12.59 -15.37 18.31
N ILE A 465 13.54 -14.44 18.29
CA ILE A 465 13.49 -13.20 19.07
C ILE A 465 13.02 -11.99 18.27
N LEU A 466 12.91 -12.11 16.94
CA LEU A 466 12.53 -11.01 16.06
C LEU A 466 11.01 -10.98 15.85
N PRO A 467 10.34 -9.85 16.15
CA PRO A 467 8.91 -9.70 15.89
C PRO A 467 8.56 -9.92 14.42
N GLY A 468 7.50 -10.66 14.13
CA GLY A 468 7.02 -10.91 12.76
C GLY A 468 7.85 -11.94 11.96
N SER A 469 8.83 -12.60 12.58
CA SER A 469 9.68 -13.60 11.93
C SER A 469 9.20 -15.05 12.11
N ASP A 470 7.95 -15.27 12.52
CA ASP A 470 7.41 -16.60 12.79
C ASP A 470 7.58 -17.58 11.63
N VAL A 471 7.32 -17.13 10.39
CA VAL A 471 7.45 -17.96 9.18
C VAL A 471 8.93 -18.32 8.93
N LYS A 472 9.84 -17.34 9.02
CA LYS A 472 11.29 -17.58 8.86
C LYS A 472 11.83 -18.52 9.94
N TYR A 473 11.30 -18.43 11.15
CA TYR A 473 11.63 -19.34 12.26
C TYR A 473 11.19 -20.77 11.94
N GLN A 474 9.96 -20.96 11.47
CA GLN A 474 9.45 -22.26 11.05
C GLN A 474 10.28 -22.87 9.91
N ASP A 475 10.63 -22.08 8.89
CA ASP A 475 11.48 -22.52 7.78
C ASP A 475 12.85 -22.99 8.24
N ALA A 476 13.45 -22.25 9.21
CA ALA A 476 14.74 -22.60 9.79
C ALA A 476 14.66 -23.92 10.57
N LEU A 477 13.62 -24.12 11.41
CA LEU A 477 13.39 -25.37 12.13
C LEU A 477 13.13 -26.55 11.19
N SER A 478 12.33 -26.36 10.13
CA SER A 478 12.07 -27.40 9.12
C SER A 478 13.36 -27.83 8.42
N SER A 479 14.24 -26.85 8.10
CA SER A 479 15.52 -27.13 7.48
C SER A 479 16.49 -27.82 8.45
N LEU A 480 16.49 -27.44 9.71
CA LEU A 480 17.24 -28.06 10.79
C LEU A 480 16.81 -29.53 10.99
N ASN A 481 15.49 -29.78 11.02
CA ASN A 481 14.92 -31.13 11.14
C ASN A 481 15.41 -32.03 9.99
N ARG A 482 15.38 -31.53 8.74
CA ARG A 482 15.90 -32.26 7.57
C ARG A 482 17.38 -32.61 7.75
N CYS A 483 18.20 -31.72 8.31
CA CYS A 483 19.61 -32.02 8.59
C CYS A 483 19.75 -33.13 9.61
N HIS A 484 19.01 -33.11 10.71
CA HIS A 484 19.03 -34.15 11.75
C HIS A 484 18.60 -35.52 11.19
N THR A 485 17.56 -35.52 10.34
CA THR A 485 17.09 -36.74 9.65
C THR A 485 18.19 -37.31 8.75
N MET A 486 18.85 -36.47 7.96
CA MET A 486 19.97 -36.89 7.06
C MET A 486 21.20 -37.39 7.80
N MET A 487 21.39 -36.97 9.03
CA MET A 487 22.47 -37.48 9.91
C MET A 487 22.06 -38.74 10.69
N GLY A 488 20.85 -39.23 10.56
CA GLY A 488 20.33 -40.34 11.35
C GLY A 488 20.12 -40.02 12.85
N ASN A 489 20.11 -38.74 13.21
CA ASN A 489 19.88 -38.31 14.57
C ASN A 489 18.40 -38.17 14.88
N GLU A 490 17.72 -39.31 15.03
CA GLU A 490 16.27 -39.34 15.25
C GLU A 490 15.82 -38.54 16.49
N THR A 491 16.61 -38.52 17.55
CA THR A 491 16.25 -37.81 18.79
C THR A 491 16.21 -36.31 18.54
N ALA A 492 17.25 -35.74 17.90
CA ALA A 492 17.28 -34.32 17.56
C ALA A 492 16.21 -33.96 16.52
N ALA A 493 15.97 -34.82 15.55
CA ALA A 493 14.90 -34.62 14.57
C ALA A 493 13.53 -34.52 15.23
N ARG A 494 13.17 -35.47 16.10
CA ARG A 494 11.92 -35.46 16.86
C ARG A 494 11.81 -34.22 17.77
N GLN A 495 12.90 -33.81 18.43
CA GLN A 495 12.89 -32.61 19.27
C GLN A 495 12.63 -31.35 18.43
N THR A 496 13.31 -31.20 17.30
CA THR A 496 13.10 -30.05 16.40
C THR A 496 11.69 -30.02 15.82
N GLU A 497 11.12 -31.17 15.49
CA GLU A 497 9.74 -31.30 15.03
C GLU A 497 8.74 -30.87 16.12
N GLN A 498 8.96 -31.30 17.37
CA GLN A 498 8.14 -30.88 18.50
C GLN A 498 8.24 -29.38 18.76
N ASP A 499 9.41 -28.78 18.61
CA ASP A 499 9.61 -27.35 18.79
C ASP A 499 8.92 -26.56 17.66
N ALA A 500 9.00 -27.04 16.41
CA ALA A 500 8.29 -26.47 15.28
C ALA A 500 6.78 -26.53 15.46
N GLU A 501 6.25 -27.69 15.88
CA GLU A 501 4.82 -27.86 16.15
C GLU A 501 4.35 -27.00 17.33
N ARG A 502 5.13 -26.90 18.39
CA ARG A 502 4.82 -26.02 19.54
C ARG A 502 4.72 -24.56 19.12
N GLN A 503 5.64 -24.10 18.29
CA GLN A 503 5.61 -22.72 17.77
C GLN A 503 4.41 -22.50 16.86
N ARG A 504 4.14 -23.44 15.95
CA ARG A 504 2.96 -23.39 15.07
C ARG A 504 1.67 -23.28 15.90
N MET A 505 1.54 -24.10 16.92
CA MET A 505 0.37 -24.06 17.80
C MET A 505 0.28 -22.74 18.61
N ALA A 506 1.40 -22.16 19.01
CA ALA A 506 1.41 -20.86 19.68
C ALA A 506 0.91 -19.72 18.74
N VAL A 507 1.34 -19.72 17.49
CA VAL A 507 0.87 -18.75 16.48
C VAL A 507 -0.63 -18.94 16.23
N LEU A 508 -1.08 -20.19 16.01
CA LEU A 508 -2.49 -20.50 15.80
C LEU A 508 -3.36 -20.08 16.99
N ASN A 509 -2.91 -20.32 18.22
CA ASN A 509 -3.64 -19.91 19.42
C ASN A 509 -3.75 -18.38 19.55
N ARG A 510 -2.70 -17.64 19.18
CA ARG A 510 -2.72 -16.18 19.14
C ARG A 510 -3.75 -15.67 18.11
N LEU A 511 -3.67 -16.16 16.87
CA LEU A 511 -4.61 -15.80 15.80
C LEU A 511 -6.05 -16.17 16.15
N LEU A 512 -6.26 -17.34 16.78
CA LEU A 512 -7.57 -17.77 17.24
C LEU A 512 -8.15 -16.80 18.27
N LYS A 513 -7.33 -16.40 19.27
CA LYS A 513 -7.74 -15.44 20.29
C LYS A 513 -8.13 -14.10 19.67
N GLU A 514 -7.27 -13.56 18.80
CA GLU A 514 -7.51 -12.28 18.11
C GLU A 514 -8.81 -12.31 17.30
N ASN A 515 -9.05 -13.37 16.53
CA ASN A 515 -10.28 -13.49 15.73
C ASN A 515 -11.53 -13.69 16.57
N LEU A 516 -11.45 -14.47 17.66
CA LEU A 516 -12.58 -14.66 18.57
C LEU A 516 -12.95 -13.37 19.31
N GLU A 517 -11.97 -12.59 19.75
CA GLU A 517 -12.19 -11.29 20.40
C GLU A 517 -12.86 -10.27 19.45
N GLN A 518 -12.59 -10.35 18.16
CA GLN A 518 -13.12 -9.42 17.15
C GLN A 518 -14.44 -9.91 16.54
N LEU A 519 -14.77 -11.19 16.65
CA LEU A 519 -15.89 -11.81 15.93
C LEU A 519 -17.23 -11.12 16.20
N ASP A 520 -17.55 -10.84 17.47
CA ASP A 520 -18.80 -10.16 17.85
C ASP A 520 -18.83 -8.71 17.35
N ALA A 521 -17.69 -8.02 17.36
CA ALA A 521 -17.57 -6.68 16.81
C ALA A 521 -17.81 -6.70 15.29
N TYR A 522 -17.24 -7.65 14.57
CA TYR A 522 -17.47 -7.81 13.14
C TYR A 522 -18.93 -8.12 12.83
N ARG A 523 -19.57 -9.01 13.60
CA ARG A 523 -21.01 -9.31 13.45
C ARG A 523 -21.88 -8.10 13.69
N LEU A 524 -21.59 -7.30 14.72
CA LEU A 524 -22.33 -6.09 15.06
C LEU A 524 -22.15 -5.00 13.99
N GLN A 525 -20.96 -4.87 13.46
CA GLN A 525 -20.59 -3.81 12.52
C GLN A 525 -21.01 -4.15 11.08
N TRP A 526 -20.85 -5.41 10.66
CA TRP A 526 -20.98 -5.80 9.26
C TRP A 526 -22.18 -6.72 8.96
N GLY A 527 -22.86 -7.23 9.98
CA GLY A 527 -23.89 -8.25 9.83
C GLY A 527 -23.32 -9.66 9.67
N GLU A 528 -24.21 -10.66 9.65
CA GLU A 528 -23.84 -12.08 9.54
C GLU A 528 -23.38 -12.49 8.13
N ASP A 529 -23.69 -11.70 7.11
CA ASP A 529 -23.26 -11.83 5.72
C ASP A 529 -22.12 -10.87 5.33
N GLY A 530 -21.62 -10.10 6.32
CA GLY A 530 -20.50 -9.17 6.11
C GLY A 530 -19.18 -9.89 5.88
N LEU A 531 -18.41 -9.47 4.87
CA LEU A 531 -17.17 -10.12 4.43
C LEU A 531 -16.17 -10.34 5.59
N MET A 532 -16.00 -9.35 6.48
CA MET A 532 -15.06 -9.46 7.62
C MET A 532 -15.52 -10.49 8.64
N TYR A 533 -16.83 -10.56 8.93
CA TYR A 533 -17.38 -11.57 9.82
C TYR A 533 -17.24 -12.98 9.24
N VAL A 534 -17.59 -13.15 7.96
CA VAL A 534 -17.48 -14.42 7.24
C VAL A 534 -16.02 -14.88 7.16
N SER A 535 -15.08 -13.99 6.83
CA SER A 535 -13.64 -14.29 6.78
C SER A 535 -13.10 -14.71 8.16
N ALA A 536 -13.51 -14.05 9.23
CA ALA A 536 -13.14 -14.44 10.59
C ALA A 536 -13.68 -15.83 10.96
N LEU A 537 -14.92 -16.15 10.57
CA LEU A 537 -15.48 -17.49 10.77
C LEU A 537 -14.64 -18.57 10.06
N GLY A 538 -14.25 -18.32 8.80
CA GLY A 538 -13.39 -19.22 8.03
C GLY A 538 -12.04 -19.43 8.72
N THR A 539 -11.39 -18.35 9.14
CA THR A 539 -10.11 -18.41 9.85
C THR A 539 -10.21 -19.20 11.16
N ILE A 540 -11.24 -18.95 11.96
CA ILE A 540 -11.47 -19.69 13.21
C ILE A 540 -11.72 -21.17 12.95
N ALA A 541 -12.54 -21.50 11.92
CA ALA A 541 -12.82 -22.87 11.53
C ALA A 541 -11.53 -23.61 11.13
N ASP A 542 -10.67 -22.94 10.36
CA ASP A 542 -9.39 -23.47 9.90
C ASP A 542 -8.42 -23.77 11.05
N ILE A 543 -8.34 -22.85 12.00
CA ILE A 543 -7.49 -23.02 13.17
C ILE A 543 -8.00 -24.21 14.01
N TYR A 544 -9.28 -24.29 14.29
CA TYR A 544 -9.83 -25.42 15.05
C TYR A 544 -9.66 -26.77 14.31
N TYR A 545 -9.84 -26.78 12.99
CA TYR A 545 -9.57 -27.96 12.18
C TYR A 545 -8.11 -28.40 12.28
N THR A 546 -7.18 -27.47 12.11
CA THR A 546 -5.73 -27.74 12.23
C THR A 546 -5.34 -28.24 13.62
N GLN A 547 -6.03 -27.79 14.66
CA GLN A 547 -5.83 -28.26 16.04
C GLN A 547 -6.50 -29.60 16.33
N GLY A 548 -7.17 -30.24 15.35
CA GLY A 548 -7.92 -31.48 15.53
C GLY A 548 -9.23 -31.33 16.32
N GLN A 549 -9.67 -30.10 16.60
CA GLN A 549 -10.93 -29.81 17.30
C GLN A 549 -12.11 -29.79 16.32
N THR A 550 -12.39 -30.95 15.71
CA THR A 550 -13.29 -31.13 14.56
C THR A 550 -14.70 -30.59 14.78
N ASP A 551 -15.28 -30.78 15.98
CA ASP A 551 -16.64 -30.30 16.27
C ASP A 551 -16.71 -28.76 16.36
N LYS A 552 -15.68 -28.14 16.94
CA LYS A 552 -15.58 -26.68 16.94
C LYS A 552 -15.33 -26.15 15.52
N ALA A 553 -14.49 -26.83 14.72
CA ALA A 553 -14.29 -26.45 13.34
C ALA A 553 -15.62 -26.46 12.56
N LEU A 554 -16.46 -27.49 12.71
CA LEU A 554 -17.79 -27.56 12.11
C LEU A 554 -18.71 -26.41 12.56
N ALA A 555 -18.69 -26.05 13.84
CA ALA A 555 -19.54 -24.96 14.37
C ALA A 555 -19.28 -23.61 13.72
N TYR A 556 -18.06 -23.38 13.23
CA TYR A 556 -17.68 -22.15 12.52
C TYR A 556 -17.69 -22.30 11.00
N MET A 557 -17.44 -23.51 10.48
CA MET A 557 -17.41 -23.77 9.04
C MET A 557 -18.81 -23.77 8.39
N GLU A 558 -19.84 -24.22 9.10
CA GLU A 558 -21.23 -24.19 8.62
C GLU A 558 -21.71 -22.74 8.39
N PRO A 559 -21.62 -21.80 9.36
CA PRO A 559 -21.96 -20.40 9.12
C PRO A 559 -21.00 -19.71 8.13
N PHE A 560 -19.72 -20.08 8.10
CA PHE A 560 -18.78 -19.59 7.08
C PHE A 560 -19.28 -19.92 5.68
N LEU A 561 -19.53 -21.18 5.34
CA LEU A 561 -20.01 -21.59 4.03
C LEU A 561 -21.34 -20.91 3.66
N SER A 562 -22.26 -20.76 4.63
CA SER A 562 -23.53 -20.08 4.41
C SER A 562 -23.35 -18.61 4.11
N GLY A 563 -22.51 -17.91 4.88
CA GLY A 563 -22.18 -16.50 4.68
C GLY A 563 -21.45 -16.25 3.37
N GLU A 564 -20.40 -17.02 3.10
CA GLU A 564 -19.57 -16.93 1.88
C GLU A 564 -20.43 -17.14 0.61
N THR A 565 -21.22 -18.22 0.58
CA THR A 565 -22.10 -18.50 -0.58
C THR A 565 -23.20 -17.46 -0.74
N THR A 566 -23.66 -16.82 0.35
CA THR A 566 -24.64 -15.72 0.29
C THR A 566 -24.01 -14.43 -0.23
N ALA A 567 -22.84 -14.06 0.27
CA ALA A 567 -22.10 -12.90 -0.19
C ALA A 567 -21.74 -13.04 -1.69
N LEU A 568 -21.26 -14.22 -2.09
CA LEU A 568 -20.95 -14.53 -3.48
C LEU A 568 -22.16 -14.49 -4.39
N ARG A 569 -23.31 -15.07 -3.98
CA ARG A 569 -24.55 -14.97 -4.75
C ARG A 569 -24.95 -13.52 -5.00
N ASN A 570 -24.90 -12.69 -3.97
CA ASN A 570 -25.25 -11.29 -4.09
C ASN A 570 -24.31 -10.53 -5.01
N LEU A 571 -23.01 -10.78 -4.92
CA LEU A 571 -22.00 -10.21 -5.79
C LEU A 571 -22.18 -10.65 -7.25
N PHE A 572 -22.29 -11.97 -7.48
CA PHE A 572 -22.36 -12.55 -8.83
C PHE A 572 -23.67 -12.20 -9.57
N ARG A 573 -24.76 -11.91 -8.85
CA ARG A 573 -26.00 -11.44 -9.45
C ARG A 573 -25.87 -10.07 -10.10
N LEU A 574 -24.93 -9.24 -9.66
CA LEU A 574 -24.77 -7.84 -10.07
C LEU A 574 -23.53 -7.66 -10.98
N SER A 575 -22.62 -8.62 -11.03
CA SER A 575 -21.36 -8.54 -11.76
C SER A 575 -21.49 -9.01 -13.21
N LYS A 576 -20.66 -8.45 -14.11
CA LYS A 576 -20.49 -8.92 -15.48
C LYS A 576 -19.76 -10.27 -15.52
N ALA A 577 -19.80 -10.96 -16.64
CA ALA A 577 -19.21 -12.30 -16.80
C ALA A 577 -17.68 -12.32 -16.56
N ASP A 578 -16.97 -11.32 -17.03
CA ASP A 578 -15.53 -11.15 -16.86
C ASP A 578 -15.15 -10.80 -15.40
N GLU A 579 -15.93 -9.95 -14.75
CA GLU A 579 -15.78 -9.60 -13.32
C GLU A 579 -16.02 -10.84 -12.45
N ARG A 580 -17.06 -11.63 -12.75
CA ARG A 580 -17.34 -12.87 -12.03
C ARG A 580 -16.18 -13.86 -12.12
N LEU A 581 -15.59 -14.02 -13.31
CA LEU A 581 -14.47 -14.96 -13.51
C LEU A 581 -13.20 -14.50 -12.79
N ALA A 582 -12.91 -13.20 -12.79
CA ALA A 582 -11.77 -12.63 -12.04
C ALA A 582 -11.95 -12.87 -10.54
N PHE A 583 -13.11 -12.51 -10.01
CA PHE A 583 -13.44 -12.66 -8.59
C PHE A 583 -13.44 -14.12 -8.13
N TRP A 584 -13.91 -15.04 -8.99
CA TRP A 584 -13.91 -16.49 -8.72
C TRP A 584 -12.51 -17.05 -8.53
N LYS A 585 -11.52 -16.59 -9.31
CA LYS A 585 -10.12 -17.05 -9.18
C LYS A 585 -9.54 -16.76 -7.81
N ASP A 586 -9.91 -15.63 -7.21
CA ASP A 586 -9.37 -15.20 -5.91
C ASP A 586 -10.02 -15.95 -4.75
N ILE A 587 -11.31 -16.28 -4.84
CA ILE A 587 -12.09 -16.86 -3.72
C ILE A 587 -12.14 -18.38 -3.77
N ARG A 588 -11.91 -18.99 -4.93
CA ARG A 588 -12.05 -20.43 -5.15
C ARG A 588 -11.32 -21.27 -4.09
N SER A 589 -10.13 -20.84 -3.67
CA SER A 589 -9.29 -21.59 -2.74
C SER A 589 -9.96 -21.82 -1.38
N SER A 590 -10.77 -20.87 -0.90
CA SER A 590 -11.50 -20.98 0.38
C SER A 590 -12.56 -22.07 0.34
N LEU A 591 -13.32 -22.16 -0.76
CA LEU A 591 -14.37 -23.14 -0.96
C LEU A 591 -13.80 -24.53 -1.30
N ASP A 592 -12.75 -24.61 -2.12
CA ASP A 592 -12.10 -25.89 -2.50
C ASP A 592 -11.45 -26.59 -1.29
N SER A 593 -11.11 -25.86 -0.23
CA SER A 593 -10.57 -26.42 1.00
C SER A 593 -11.58 -27.29 1.77
N ILE A 594 -12.89 -27.03 1.65
CA ILE A 594 -13.95 -27.75 2.40
C ILE A 594 -14.10 -29.20 1.93
N PRO A 595 -14.22 -29.53 0.61
CA PRO A 595 -14.22 -30.89 0.13
C PRO A 595 -12.96 -31.69 0.53
N LEU A 596 -11.78 -31.05 0.51
CA LEU A 596 -10.54 -31.69 0.94
C LEU A 596 -10.59 -32.10 2.42
N ARG A 597 -11.13 -31.26 3.29
CA ARG A 597 -11.32 -31.56 4.71
C ARG A 597 -12.34 -32.66 4.92
N ALA A 598 -13.43 -32.65 4.14
CA ALA A 598 -14.42 -33.73 4.17
C ALA A 598 -13.78 -35.10 3.87
N ALA A 599 -12.88 -35.16 2.90
CA ALA A 599 -12.14 -36.37 2.58
C ALA A 599 -11.23 -36.85 3.73
N ASN A 600 -10.50 -35.93 4.36
CA ASN A 600 -9.64 -36.26 5.50
C ASN A 600 -10.45 -36.77 6.69
N ILE A 601 -11.59 -36.16 6.99
CA ILE A 601 -12.49 -36.57 8.06
C ILE A 601 -13.21 -37.90 7.70
N ALA A 602 -13.44 -38.20 6.43
CA ALA A 602 -14.00 -39.49 6.01
C ALA A 602 -13.16 -40.69 6.47
N ALA A 603 -11.84 -40.51 6.61
CA ALA A 603 -10.95 -41.55 7.13
C ALA A 603 -10.97 -41.66 8.66
N THR A 604 -11.00 -40.53 9.38
CA THR A 604 -10.67 -40.47 10.83
C THR A 604 -11.83 -40.04 11.74
N GLY A 605 -12.86 -39.37 11.17
CA GLY A 605 -13.95 -38.76 11.98
C GLY A 605 -14.97 -39.75 12.50
N THR A 606 -15.78 -39.29 13.47
CA THR A 606 -16.98 -40.01 13.91
C THR A 606 -18.03 -40.07 12.78
N PRO A 607 -19.00 -40.99 12.84
CA PRO A 607 -20.07 -41.07 11.82
C PRO A 607 -20.81 -39.74 11.63
N GLU A 608 -21.08 -39.00 12.70
CA GLU A 608 -21.71 -37.67 12.65
C GLU A 608 -20.83 -36.62 11.97
N GLN A 609 -19.55 -36.55 12.35
CA GLN A 609 -18.57 -35.65 11.72
C GLN A 609 -18.41 -35.95 10.24
N LYS A 610 -18.29 -37.22 9.86
CA LYS A 610 -18.23 -37.65 8.45
C LYS A 610 -19.43 -37.17 7.67
N GLN A 611 -20.63 -37.35 8.21
CA GLN A 611 -21.86 -36.94 7.54
C GLN A 611 -21.96 -35.42 7.40
N ARG A 612 -21.60 -34.63 8.44
CA ARG A 612 -21.64 -33.15 8.41
C ARG A 612 -20.63 -32.59 7.43
N PHE A 613 -19.38 -33.05 7.46
CA PHE A 613 -18.36 -32.62 6.51
C PHE A 613 -18.67 -33.01 5.07
N ALA A 614 -19.20 -34.21 4.83
CA ALA A 614 -19.61 -34.63 3.51
C ALA A 614 -20.71 -33.74 2.92
N ARG A 615 -21.70 -33.34 3.73
CA ARG A 615 -22.75 -32.40 3.32
C ARG A 615 -22.17 -31.03 2.97
N LEU A 616 -21.28 -30.49 3.81
CA LEU A 616 -20.63 -29.20 3.56
C LEU A 616 -19.76 -29.25 2.29
N GLY A 617 -18.97 -30.31 2.14
CA GLY A 617 -18.13 -30.52 0.94
C GLY A 617 -18.96 -30.60 -0.33
N TYR A 618 -20.08 -31.31 -0.28
CA TYR A 618 -20.98 -31.43 -1.43
C TYR A 618 -21.66 -30.10 -1.77
N ASP A 619 -22.14 -29.34 -0.77
CA ASP A 619 -22.75 -28.01 -0.98
C ASP A 619 -21.72 -27.02 -1.55
N ALA A 620 -20.48 -27.03 -1.09
CA ALA A 620 -19.40 -26.21 -1.64
C ALA A 620 -19.12 -26.53 -3.11
N LEU A 621 -19.09 -27.83 -3.48
CA LEU A 621 -18.90 -28.28 -4.86
C LEU A 621 -20.07 -27.89 -5.77
N LEU A 622 -21.31 -28.09 -5.33
CA LEU A 622 -22.49 -27.69 -6.09
C LEU A 622 -22.50 -26.19 -6.36
N PHE A 623 -22.15 -25.39 -5.35
CA PHE A 623 -22.05 -23.96 -5.49
C PHE A 623 -20.93 -23.55 -6.47
N SER A 624 -19.74 -24.13 -6.36
CA SER A 624 -18.59 -23.89 -7.25
C SER A 624 -18.95 -24.20 -8.71
N LYS A 625 -19.60 -25.34 -8.95
CA LYS A 625 -20.06 -25.71 -10.30
C LYS A 625 -21.16 -24.80 -10.82
N GLY A 626 -22.10 -24.40 -9.98
CA GLY A 626 -23.14 -23.43 -10.32
C GLY A 626 -22.55 -22.11 -10.80
N ILE A 627 -21.53 -21.60 -10.13
CA ILE A 627 -20.81 -20.39 -10.54
C ILE A 627 -20.12 -20.58 -11.89
N MET A 628 -19.39 -21.65 -12.10
CA MET A 628 -18.66 -21.90 -13.35
C MET A 628 -19.59 -22.02 -14.55
N LEU A 629 -20.73 -22.72 -14.41
CA LEU A 629 -21.74 -22.83 -15.46
C LEU A 629 -22.36 -21.49 -15.84
N ASN A 630 -22.51 -20.57 -14.87
CA ASN A 630 -23.15 -19.28 -15.07
C ASN A 630 -22.19 -18.13 -15.36
N SER A 631 -20.86 -18.32 -15.24
CA SER A 631 -19.86 -17.28 -15.52
C SER A 631 -19.86 -16.80 -16.98
N SER A 632 -20.36 -17.64 -17.90
CA SER A 632 -20.45 -17.34 -19.34
C SER A 632 -21.78 -16.71 -19.77
N ILE A 633 -22.76 -16.57 -18.88
CA ILE A 633 -24.09 -16.07 -19.23
C ILE A 633 -24.19 -14.57 -18.89
N GLU A 634 -24.31 -13.74 -19.90
CA GLU A 634 -24.64 -12.31 -19.75
C GLU A 634 -26.16 -12.13 -19.54
N LEU A 635 -26.61 -12.21 -18.30
CA LEU A 635 -28.03 -12.16 -17.95
C LEU A 635 -28.71 -10.87 -18.46
N GLU A 636 -28.03 -9.72 -18.35
CA GLU A 636 -28.54 -8.45 -18.88
C GLU A 636 -28.75 -8.50 -20.39
N SER A 637 -27.80 -9.11 -21.12
CA SER A 637 -27.88 -9.29 -22.56
C SER A 637 -29.05 -10.20 -22.95
N LEU A 638 -29.29 -11.26 -22.19
CA LEU A 638 -30.45 -12.16 -22.40
C LEU A 638 -31.78 -11.45 -22.14
N ILE A 639 -31.90 -10.69 -21.06
CA ILE A 639 -33.09 -9.90 -20.74
C ILE A 639 -33.31 -8.80 -21.80
N ARG A 640 -32.27 -8.12 -22.27
CA ARG A 640 -32.37 -7.16 -23.38
C ARG A 640 -32.77 -7.81 -24.69
N ALA A 641 -32.20 -8.99 -24.98
CA ALA A 641 -32.52 -9.74 -26.19
C ALA A 641 -33.98 -10.30 -26.20
N SER A 642 -34.56 -10.54 -25.02
CA SER A 642 -35.99 -10.96 -24.90
C SER A 642 -36.96 -9.90 -25.41
N GLY A 643 -36.57 -8.63 -25.49
CA GLY A 643 -37.44 -7.51 -25.89
C GLY A 643 -38.50 -7.13 -24.85
N ASP A 644 -38.55 -7.81 -23.71
CA ASP A 644 -39.52 -7.53 -22.65
C ASP A 644 -39.09 -6.33 -21.80
N LYS A 645 -39.65 -5.16 -22.13
CA LYS A 645 -39.40 -3.90 -21.41
C LYS A 645 -39.81 -3.96 -19.93
N SER A 646 -40.82 -4.74 -19.58
CA SER A 646 -41.25 -4.90 -18.19
C SER A 646 -40.23 -5.67 -17.37
N LEU A 647 -39.69 -6.74 -17.96
CA LEU A 647 -38.65 -7.56 -17.35
C LEU A 647 -37.37 -6.76 -17.15
N LEU A 648 -36.94 -6.00 -18.18
CA LEU A 648 -35.75 -5.14 -18.10
C LEU A 648 -35.92 -4.04 -17.01
N ASN A 649 -37.12 -3.42 -16.90
CA ASN A 649 -37.34 -2.45 -15.84
C ASN A 649 -37.31 -3.08 -14.44
N GLN A 650 -37.82 -4.30 -14.28
CA GLN A 650 -37.76 -5.01 -13.00
C GLN A 650 -36.34 -5.41 -12.65
N TYR A 651 -35.54 -5.86 -13.62
CA TYR A 651 -34.13 -6.16 -13.46
C TYR A 651 -33.34 -4.91 -13.01
N ASN A 652 -33.51 -3.77 -13.70
CA ASN A 652 -32.88 -2.51 -13.33
C ASN A 652 -33.31 -2.04 -11.94
N LYS A 653 -34.59 -2.25 -11.57
CA LYS A 653 -35.07 -1.95 -10.21
C LYS A 653 -34.41 -2.84 -9.16
N ALA A 654 -34.25 -4.13 -9.44
CA ALA A 654 -33.55 -5.06 -8.55
C ALA A 654 -32.08 -4.66 -8.36
N THR A 655 -31.39 -4.29 -9.43
CA THR A 655 -30.01 -3.80 -9.39
C THR A 655 -29.88 -2.56 -8.50
N LEU A 656 -30.75 -1.56 -8.71
CA LEU A 656 -30.76 -0.35 -7.90
C LEU A 656 -31.08 -0.61 -6.41
N MET A 657 -32.03 -1.51 -6.12
CA MET A 657 -32.32 -1.90 -4.73
C MET A 657 -31.15 -2.59 -4.05
N ALA A 658 -30.44 -3.45 -4.76
CA ALA A 658 -29.23 -4.09 -4.21
C ALA A 658 -28.15 -3.05 -3.87
N GLU A 659 -27.94 -2.06 -4.73
CA GLU A 659 -27.02 -0.95 -4.46
C GLU A 659 -27.46 -0.13 -3.24
N GLN A 660 -28.77 0.17 -3.12
CA GLN A 660 -29.32 0.88 -1.98
C GLN A 660 -29.17 0.10 -0.67
N ILE A 661 -29.39 -1.22 -0.69
CA ILE A 661 -29.19 -2.09 0.49
C ILE A 661 -27.73 -2.07 0.92
N LEU A 662 -26.79 -2.16 -0.02
CA LEU A 662 -25.36 -2.06 0.25
C LEU A 662 -25.00 -0.71 0.86
N SER A 663 -25.54 0.40 0.31
CA SER A 663 -25.34 1.74 0.87
C SER A 663 -25.88 1.83 2.30
N MET A 664 -27.12 1.38 2.55
CA MET A 664 -27.71 1.39 3.89
C MET A 664 -26.96 0.51 4.88
N GLN A 665 -26.48 -0.67 4.47
CA GLN A 665 -25.62 -1.51 5.29
C GLN A 665 -24.32 -0.78 5.62
N SER A 666 -23.81 -0.07 4.67
CA SER A 666 -22.60 0.73 4.78
C SER A 666 -22.73 1.91 5.74
N GLU A 667 -23.89 2.53 5.82
CA GLU A 667 -24.19 3.65 6.71
C GLU A 667 -24.61 3.22 8.13
N LEU A 668 -24.93 1.93 8.30
CA LEU A 668 -25.46 1.40 9.56
C LEU A 668 -24.61 1.69 10.79
N PRO A 669 -23.27 1.60 10.75
CA PRO A 669 -22.42 1.92 11.91
C PRO A 669 -22.55 3.37 12.37
N ASN A 670 -22.82 4.28 11.44
CA ASN A 670 -22.89 5.73 11.67
C ASN A 670 -24.34 6.24 11.86
N ALA A 671 -25.33 5.33 11.82
CA ALA A 671 -26.73 5.72 11.97
C ALA A 671 -27.03 6.19 13.40
N THR A 672 -27.69 7.33 13.52
CA THR A 672 -28.11 7.91 14.80
C THR A 672 -29.04 6.96 15.59
N ASN A 673 -29.80 6.11 14.89
CA ASN A 673 -30.62 5.04 15.45
C ASN A 673 -30.36 3.74 14.70
N GLN A 674 -29.33 3.00 15.14
CA GLN A 674 -28.92 1.76 14.51
C GLN A 674 -30.02 0.67 14.52
N THR A 675 -30.90 0.65 15.52
CA THR A 675 -31.98 -0.32 15.59
C THR A 675 -33.01 -0.08 14.49
N GLU A 676 -33.38 1.15 14.24
CA GLU A 676 -34.31 1.50 13.17
C GLU A 676 -33.68 1.36 11.78
N ALA A 677 -32.41 1.72 11.65
CA ALA A 677 -31.66 1.51 10.41
C ALA A 677 -31.57 0.02 10.04
N ARG A 678 -31.32 -0.88 11.01
CA ARG A 678 -31.35 -2.34 10.80
C ARG A 678 -32.71 -2.84 10.35
N LYS A 679 -33.80 -2.38 10.98
CA LYS A 679 -35.16 -2.75 10.56
C LYS A 679 -35.43 -2.33 9.13
N ASN A 680 -34.99 -1.13 8.75
CA ASN A 680 -35.14 -0.65 7.39
C ASN A 680 -34.36 -1.51 6.38
N ILE A 681 -33.11 -1.88 6.70
CA ILE A 681 -32.30 -2.77 5.87
C ILE A 681 -32.97 -4.14 5.71
N ILE A 682 -33.49 -4.71 6.78
CA ILE A 682 -34.21 -6.01 6.74
C ILE A 682 -35.41 -5.90 5.81
N ARG A 683 -36.23 -4.86 5.97
CA ARG A 683 -37.40 -4.63 5.10
C ARG A 683 -37.00 -4.48 3.63
N GLN A 684 -35.94 -3.74 3.34
CA GLN A 684 -35.45 -3.58 1.96
C GLN A 684 -34.90 -4.89 1.38
N LYS A 685 -34.26 -5.71 2.21
CA LYS A 685 -33.82 -7.06 1.80
C LYS A 685 -35.00 -7.97 1.47
N GLU A 686 -36.07 -7.95 2.28
CA GLU A 686 -37.30 -8.70 2.03
C GLU A 686 -37.99 -8.25 0.73
N GLU A 687 -38.09 -6.94 0.49
CA GLU A 687 -38.64 -6.39 -0.76
C GLU A 687 -37.78 -6.77 -1.98
N TYR A 688 -36.47 -6.77 -1.83
CA TYR A 688 -35.53 -7.19 -2.87
C TYR A 688 -35.66 -8.69 -3.19
N GLU A 689 -35.73 -9.55 -2.17
CA GLU A 689 -35.96 -10.99 -2.35
C GLU A 689 -37.29 -11.26 -3.06
N GLN A 690 -38.35 -10.57 -2.70
CA GLN A 690 -39.62 -10.70 -3.36
C GLN A 690 -39.55 -10.28 -4.85
N LEU A 691 -38.87 -9.18 -5.15
CA LEU A 691 -38.64 -8.73 -6.51
C LEU A 691 -37.82 -9.74 -7.33
N GLN A 692 -36.83 -10.38 -6.72
CA GLN A 692 -36.08 -11.46 -7.36
C GLN A 692 -36.94 -12.70 -7.64
N LEU A 693 -37.79 -13.10 -6.69
CA LEU A 693 -38.74 -14.20 -6.89
C LEU A 693 -39.69 -13.90 -8.06
N ASP A 694 -40.14 -12.65 -8.19
CA ASP A 694 -41.02 -12.23 -9.30
C ASP A 694 -40.25 -12.24 -10.64
N LEU A 695 -38.98 -11.84 -10.66
CA LEU A 695 -38.13 -11.95 -11.83
C LEU A 695 -37.91 -13.43 -12.24
N MET A 696 -37.66 -14.31 -11.25
CA MET A 696 -37.49 -15.74 -11.47
C MET A 696 -38.75 -16.39 -12.06
N ARG A 697 -39.97 -15.93 -11.64
CA ARG A 697 -41.23 -16.44 -12.17
C ARG A 697 -41.53 -15.97 -13.58
N LYS A 698 -41.00 -14.80 -13.97
CA LYS A 698 -41.29 -14.16 -15.26
C LYS A 698 -40.25 -14.46 -16.34
N SER A 699 -39.06 -14.81 -15.95
CA SER A 699 -37.97 -15.14 -16.88
C SER A 699 -37.40 -16.49 -16.56
N THR A 700 -37.54 -17.44 -17.48
CA THR A 700 -36.89 -18.75 -17.40
C THR A 700 -35.38 -18.62 -17.27
N ASP A 701 -34.77 -17.72 -18.04
CA ASP A 701 -33.30 -17.50 -18.05
C ASP A 701 -32.80 -16.96 -16.71
N PHE A 702 -33.54 -16.03 -16.09
CA PHE A 702 -33.21 -15.53 -14.76
C PHE A 702 -33.43 -16.59 -13.67
N GLY A 703 -34.53 -17.35 -13.80
CA GLY A 703 -34.87 -18.45 -12.89
C GLY A 703 -33.79 -19.54 -12.90
N ASP A 704 -33.35 -19.96 -14.07
CA ASP A 704 -32.29 -20.96 -14.23
C ASP A 704 -30.94 -20.46 -13.67
N TYR A 705 -30.56 -19.22 -13.96
CA TYR A 705 -29.35 -18.60 -13.43
C TYR A 705 -29.29 -18.61 -11.89
N THR A 706 -30.34 -18.16 -11.21
CA THR A 706 -30.37 -18.12 -9.74
C THR A 706 -30.54 -19.50 -9.11
N ARG A 707 -31.22 -20.41 -9.78
CA ARG A 707 -31.47 -21.78 -9.34
C ARG A 707 -30.16 -22.56 -9.19
N TYR A 708 -29.24 -22.48 -10.16
CA TYR A 708 -27.95 -23.17 -10.10
C TYR A 708 -27.08 -22.71 -8.93
N LEU A 709 -27.17 -21.43 -8.54
CA LEU A 709 -26.45 -20.88 -7.39
C LEU A 709 -27.07 -21.24 -6.04
N SER A 710 -28.27 -21.83 -6.00
CA SER A 710 -29.02 -22.14 -4.76
C SER A 710 -29.20 -23.62 -4.51
N VAL A 711 -28.74 -24.50 -5.40
CA VAL A 711 -28.82 -25.96 -5.24
C VAL A 711 -27.98 -26.43 -4.06
N LYS A 712 -28.60 -27.20 -3.17
CA LYS A 712 -27.96 -27.86 -2.03
C LYS A 712 -28.07 -29.39 -2.13
N TRP A 713 -27.30 -30.10 -1.32
CA TRP A 713 -27.30 -31.55 -1.31
C TRP A 713 -28.71 -32.15 -1.07
N GLN A 714 -29.55 -31.49 -0.28
CA GLN A 714 -30.93 -31.94 -0.04
C GLN A 714 -31.78 -31.89 -1.29
N ASP A 715 -31.53 -30.95 -2.20
CA ASP A 715 -32.29 -30.82 -3.43
C ASP A 715 -31.91 -31.96 -4.42
N VAL A 716 -30.62 -32.30 -4.47
CA VAL A 716 -30.14 -33.46 -5.22
C VAL A 716 -30.74 -34.75 -4.64
N GLN A 717 -30.74 -34.92 -3.33
CA GLN A 717 -31.28 -36.07 -2.63
C GLN A 717 -32.77 -36.32 -2.95
N LYS A 718 -33.58 -35.27 -2.99
CA LYS A 718 -35.04 -35.37 -3.32
C LYS A 718 -35.30 -35.91 -4.72
N HIS A 719 -34.35 -35.78 -5.65
CA HIS A 719 -34.46 -36.24 -7.03
C HIS A 719 -33.84 -37.60 -7.28
N LEU A 720 -33.19 -38.21 -6.28
CA LEU A 720 -32.69 -39.58 -6.36
C LEU A 720 -33.78 -40.57 -6.09
N HIS A 721 -34.02 -41.52 -7.00
CA HIS A 721 -35.04 -42.55 -6.89
C HIS A 721 -34.42 -43.93 -6.76
N GLY A 722 -34.98 -44.79 -5.88
CA GLY A 722 -34.55 -46.13 -5.68
C GLY A 722 -33.09 -46.26 -5.20
N ASN A 723 -32.27 -47.02 -5.94
CA ASN A 723 -30.85 -47.23 -5.66
C ASN A 723 -29.92 -46.28 -6.44
N SER A 724 -30.42 -45.11 -6.81
CA SER A 724 -29.62 -44.11 -7.53
C SER A 724 -28.61 -43.42 -6.60
N ILE A 725 -27.42 -43.16 -7.13
CA ILE A 725 -26.33 -42.45 -6.48
C ILE A 725 -25.94 -41.25 -7.33
N ALA A 726 -25.79 -40.07 -6.73
CA ALA A 726 -25.15 -38.93 -7.37
C ALA A 726 -23.68 -38.85 -6.93
N ILE A 727 -22.77 -38.80 -7.90
CA ILE A 727 -21.33 -38.71 -7.67
C ILE A 727 -20.84 -37.41 -8.29
N GLU A 728 -20.18 -36.58 -7.49
CA GLU A 728 -19.52 -35.38 -7.95
C GLU A 728 -18.01 -35.53 -7.85
N PHE A 729 -17.29 -35.11 -8.89
CA PHE A 729 -15.83 -35.13 -8.93
C PHE A 729 -15.29 -33.72 -8.74
N ALA A 730 -14.33 -33.60 -7.85
CA ALA A 730 -13.54 -32.38 -7.69
C ALA A 730 -12.11 -32.63 -8.16
N LEU A 731 -11.60 -31.72 -9.01
CA LEU A 731 -10.17 -31.61 -9.28
C LEU A 731 -9.59 -30.66 -8.23
N ILE A 732 -8.77 -31.19 -7.35
CA ILE A 732 -8.09 -30.40 -6.31
C ILE A 732 -6.66 -30.18 -6.81
N ASP A 733 -6.22 -28.93 -6.83
CA ASP A 733 -4.92 -28.52 -7.36
C ASP A 733 -3.77 -29.21 -6.62
N ASP A 734 -2.77 -29.69 -7.34
CA ASP A 734 -1.68 -30.56 -6.86
C ASP A 734 -0.82 -29.96 -5.74
N GLU A 735 -0.87 -28.64 -5.51
CA GLU A 735 -0.12 -28.01 -4.42
C GLU A 735 -0.67 -28.31 -3.02
N LEU A 736 -1.90 -28.80 -2.90
CA LEU A 736 -2.59 -29.10 -1.64
C LEU A 736 -2.66 -30.60 -1.30
N LEU A 737 -2.30 -31.46 -2.21
CA LEU A 737 -2.28 -32.93 -2.03
C LEU A 737 -0.97 -33.53 -2.51
N ALA A 738 -0.52 -34.61 -1.84
CA ALA A 738 0.49 -35.49 -2.43
C ALA A 738 -0.02 -36.01 -3.79
N PRO A 739 0.86 -36.13 -4.81
CA PRO A 739 0.49 -36.18 -6.24
C PRO A 739 -0.28 -37.42 -6.61
N ASP A 740 -1.27 -37.93 -6.18
CA ASP A 740 -2.02 -39.13 -6.68
C ASP A 740 -3.42 -39.35 -6.07
N LYS A 741 -4.11 -38.34 -5.54
CA LYS A 741 -5.44 -38.53 -4.94
C LYS A 741 -6.54 -37.75 -5.65
N HIS A 742 -7.31 -38.44 -6.50
CA HIS A 742 -8.62 -37.96 -6.95
C HIS A 742 -9.67 -38.20 -5.85
N LEU A 743 -10.48 -37.18 -5.57
CA LEU A 743 -11.55 -37.26 -4.60
C LEU A 743 -12.88 -37.50 -5.30
N ALA A 744 -13.59 -38.53 -4.90
CA ALA A 744 -15.02 -38.72 -5.19
C ALA A 744 -15.81 -38.54 -3.88
N LEU A 745 -16.76 -37.60 -3.87
CA LEU A 745 -17.69 -37.35 -2.78
C LEU A 745 -19.08 -37.84 -3.04
#